data_5fcc1b7feda93a1d15e28f8ad5b43b7c
#
_entry.id   5fcc1b7feda93a1d15e28f8ad5b43b7c
#
_cell.length_a   1.000
_cell.length_b   1.000
_cell.length_c   1.000
_cell.angle_alpha   90.00
_cell.angle_beta   90.00
_cell.angle_gamma   90.00
#
_symmetry.space_group_name_H-M   'P 1'
#
loop_
_entity.id
_entity.type
_entity.pdbx_description
1 polymer ?
#
loop_
_entity_poly.entity_id
_entity_poly.type
_entity_poly.pdbx_seq_one_letter_code
_entity_poly.pdbx_strand_id
1 'polypeptide(L)'
;MSPLTMRSPTLTLSLVPLDQQGLIETDPEYNRFQTLDHSRFQFLRNCLWMHEQDIRILVAFKIRATKQGQKFLKTKILENTDMKNPCVSTNIQRATNVVYQAHHVSRSKRGQVVGTRGGFRGCTVWLTGLSGAGKTTIGFALEEYLLSRGMPCYSLDGDNIRHGLNKNLGFSTDDREENIRRVAEVAKLFADAGLVCITSFISPFAKDRQNAREIHEMAGLPFFEIFVDAPLNICESRDVKGLYKKARAGEIKGFTGIDSEYEKPESPELVLKTNIATVSECIQQVVELLQAQNIVPKTVIKDVLELFVPENKIDQTRADANMLPTLEITKLDLQWVQVLSEGWATPLKGFMRETEYLQVIHFGTLRDGKGRVGIALVDGVINLSIPIVLPVATEDKERLDGCTAFALEYNGQRVAILRNPEFYEHRKEERCARVWGTTCVKHPHVKMVMESGNWLAGGDLLVLEKIKWNDGLDQYRLTPLELKQKFKEMNADAIFAFQLRNPVHNGHALLMQDTKSHLLERGYKHPVLLLHPLGGWTKEDDVPLEWRMKQHAAVLEEHVLDPKSTIVAIFPSPMLYAGPTEVQWHCRARMIAGANFYIVGRDPAGMPHPETKKDLYEPTQGGKVLSMAPGLASVEIIPFRVAAYNKVEKAMIFYDPERHNEFDFISGTRMRKLAREGENPPDGFMAPKAWKVLTEYYKSLEKNINSIFPQKYGHRKTELLQSELQVAFCPQGLVKKNPTHSHEGLPL
;
A
#
# COMPACT_ATOMS: atom_id res chain seq x y z
N MET A 1 42.86 29.83 16.21
CA MET A 1 42.74 28.48 16.80
C MET A 1 41.92 27.65 15.81
N SER A 2 42.62 26.78 15.07
CA SER A 2 42.08 25.97 13.97
C SER A 2 41.49 24.67 14.51
N PRO A 3 40.45 24.09 13.89
CA PRO A 3 39.92 22.81 14.32
C PRO A 3 40.72 21.65 13.76
N LEU A 4 41.04 20.70 14.62
CA LEU A 4 41.71 19.45 14.30
C LEU A 4 40.77 18.53 13.50
N THR A 5 41.13 18.26 12.25
CA THR A 5 40.54 17.23 11.42
C THR A 5 41.10 15.86 11.80
N MET A 6 40.28 14.98 12.35
CA MET A 6 40.62 13.56 12.47
C MET A 6 40.54 12.89 11.10
N ARG A 7 41.69 12.43 10.59
CA ARG A 7 41.74 11.54 9.42
C ARG A 7 41.42 10.11 9.86
N SER A 8 40.45 9.49 9.19
CA SER A 8 40.20 8.05 9.27
C SER A 8 41.38 7.27 8.68
N PRO A 9 41.84 6.18 9.29
CA PRO A 9 42.83 5.31 8.67
C PRO A 9 42.21 4.50 7.53
N THR A 10 42.73 4.68 6.33
CA THR A 10 42.38 3.89 5.15
C THR A 10 43.04 2.51 5.28
N LEU A 11 42.26 1.44 5.39
CA LEU A 11 42.74 0.06 5.31
C LEU A 11 42.94 -0.30 3.83
N THR A 12 44.17 -0.49 3.41
CA THR A 12 44.51 -1.02 2.08
C THR A 12 44.51 -2.55 2.16
N LEU A 13 43.56 -3.17 1.47
CA LEU A 13 43.45 -4.63 1.34
C LEU A 13 44.20 -5.07 0.11
N SER A 14 45.24 -5.89 0.28
CA SER A 14 45.89 -6.64 -0.82
C SER A 14 45.28 -8.04 -0.90
N LEU A 15 44.74 -8.37 -2.06
CA LEU A 15 44.16 -9.68 -2.37
C LEU A 15 45.28 -10.66 -2.76
N VAL A 16 45.30 -11.83 -2.15
CA VAL A 16 46.10 -12.97 -2.57
C VAL A 16 45.23 -13.90 -3.43
N PRO A 17 45.75 -14.42 -4.58
CA PRO A 17 44.94 -15.27 -5.45
C PRO A 17 44.63 -16.63 -4.78
N LEU A 18 43.40 -17.09 -4.96
CA LEU A 18 42.93 -18.44 -4.61
C LEU A 18 43.25 -19.40 -5.76
N ASP A 19 43.55 -20.67 -5.47
CA ASP A 19 43.69 -21.72 -6.47
C ASP A 19 42.30 -22.12 -7.05
N GLN A 20 42.32 -22.93 -8.11
CA GLN A 20 41.09 -23.35 -8.82
C GLN A 20 40.13 -24.24 -8.00
N GLN A 21 40.49 -24.58 -6.75
CA GLN A 21 39.64 -25.38 -5.85
C GLN A 21 39.20 -24.63 -4.57
N GLY A 22 39.59 -23.36 -4.41
CA GLY A 22 39.20 -22.52 -3.29
C GLY A 22 39.87 -22.86 -1.95
N LEU A 23 40.98 -23.58 -1.97
CA LEU A 23 41.75 -23.96 -0.79
C LEU A 23 43.08 -23.18 -0.74
N ILE A 24 43.41 -22.62 0.42
CA ILE A 24 44.67 -21.95 0.68
C ILE A 24 45.71 -23.05 1.01
N GLU A 25 46.79 -23.12 0.26
CA GLU A 25 47.91 -24.02 0.55
C GLU A 25 48.51 -23.77 1.95
N THR A 26 48.72 -24.82 2.66
CA THR A 26 48.83 -24.98 4.10
C THR A 26 50.07 -24.34 4.70
N ASP A 27 49.86 -23.30 5.53
CA ASP A 27 50.82 -22.90 6.58
C ASP A 27 50.57 -23.79 7.83
N PRO A 28 51.57 -24.36 8.47
CA PRO A 28 51.48 -25.23 9.65
C PRO A 28 50.74 -24.59 10.85
N GLU A 29 50.65 -23.29 10.93
CA GLU A 29 49.83 -22.58 11.93
C GLU A 29 48.32 -22.66 11.66
N TYR A 30 47.88 -22.88 10.41
CA TYR A 30 46.49 -22.99 10.04
C TYR A 30 45.83 -24.25 10.65
N ASN A 31 46.59 -25.34 10.72
CA ASN A 31 46.09 -26.61 11.32
C ASN A 31 45.93 -26.51 12.85
N ARG A 32 46.52 -25.54 13.52
CA ARG A 32 46.33 -25.31 14.96
C ARG A 32 44.96 -24.66 15.30
N PHE A 33 44.30 -24.03 14.32
CA PHE A 33 43.03 -23.36 14.52
C PHE A 33 41.82 -24.23 14.14
N GLN A 34 42.01 -25.37 13.45
CA GLN A 34 40.93 -26.31 13.18
C GLN A 34 40.42 -27.04 14.44
N THR A 35 41.16 -26.97 15.54
CA THR A 35 40.81 -27.60 16.84
C THR A 35 40.19 -26.62 17.83
N LEU A 36 39.74 -25.44 17.42
CA LEU A 36 38.96 -24.57 18.27
C LEU A 36 37.59 -25.18 18.49
N ASP A 37 37.33 -25.56 19.74
CA ASP A 37 36.07 -26.12 20.20
C ASP A 37 34.86 -25.28 19.74
N HIS A 38 33.84 -25.95 19.28
CA HIS A 38 32.59 -25.36 18.78
C HIS A 38 31.98 -24.36 19.77
N SER A 39 32.21 -24.54 21.06
CA SER A 39 31.80 -23.62 22.13
C SER A 39 32.49 -22.25 22.05
N ARG A 40 33.77 -22.18 21.66
CA ARG A 40 34.52 -20.92 21.51
C ARG A 40 34.14 -20.18 20.21
N PHE A 41 33.78 -20.93 19.16
CA PHE A 41 33.27 -20.36 17.94
C PHE A 41 31.89 -19.73 18.13
N GLN A 42 31.02 -20.42 18.89
CA GLN A 42 29.71 -19.93 19.26
C GLN A 42 29.79 -18.68 20.17
N PHE A 43 30.77 -18.62 21.07
CA PHE A 43 31.04 -17.49 21.92
C PHE A 43 31.45 -16.24 21.11
N LEU A 44 32.37 -16.39 20.16
CA LEU A 44 32.81 -15.30 19.27
C LEU A 44 31.65 -14.80 18.38
N ARG A 45 30.79 -15.70 17.89
CA ARG A 45 29.59 -15.38 17.12
C ARG A 45 28.58 -14.56 17.95
N ASN A 46 28.38 -14.93 19.19
CA ASN A 46 27.45 -14.23 20.07
C ASN A 46 27.98 -12.85 20.55
N CYS A 47 29.28 -12.71 20.69
CA CYS A 47 29.89 -11.44 21.12
C CYS A 47 30.08 -10.40 19.99
N LEU A 48 30.22 -10.82 18.74
CA LEU A 48 30.60 -9.93 17.63
C LEU A 48 29.48 -9.67 16.62
N TRP A 49 28.32 -10.32 16.72
CA TRP A 49 27.18 -10.17 15.79
C TRP A 49 27.56 -10.38 14.31
N MET A 50 28.57 -11.20 14.07
CA MET A 50 29.11 -11.46 12.72
C MET A 50 28.64 -12.80 12.17
N HIS A 51 28.48 -12.88 10.86
CA HIS A 51 28.19 -14.14 10.16
C HIS A 51 29.36 -15.11 10.29
N GLU A 52 29.10 -16.41 10.29
CA GLU A 52 30.14 -17.46 10.42
C GLU A 52 31.26 -17.34 9.39
N GLN A 53 30.95 -16.91 8.16
CA GLN A 53 31.92 -16.62 7.11
C GLN A 53 32.85 -15.44 7.46
N ASP A 54 32.30 -14.40 8.07
CA ASP A 54 33.09 -13.21 8.44
C ASP A 54 34.04 -13.50 9.60
N ILE A 55 33.66 -14.41 10.52
CA ILE A 55 34.53 -14.86 11.60
C ILE A 55 35.67 -15.75 11.06
N ARG A 56 35.39 -16.62 10.08
CA ARG A 56 36.39 -17.44 9.41
C ARG A 56 37.39 -16.57 8.62
N ILE A 57 36.92 -15.52 7.97
CA ILE A 57 37.73 -14.53 7.27
C ILE A 57 38.65 -13.78 8.26
N LEU A 58 38.11 -13.33 9.41
CA LEU A 58 38.84 -12.64 10.46
C LEU A 58 39.94 -13.52 11.12
N VAL A 59 39.67 -14.80 11.26
CA VAL A 59 40.62 -15.79 11.80
C VAL A 59 41.65 -16.20 10.73
N ALA A 60 41.29 -16.21 9.46
CA ALA A 60 42.22 -16.51 8.36
C ALA A 60 43.16 -15.35 8.01
N PHE A 61 42.77 -14.10 8.29
CA PHE A 61 43.67 -12.95 8.11
C PHE A 61 44.55 -12.77 9.35
N LYS A 62 45.84 -12.91 9.18
CA LYS A 62 46.87 -12.51 10.15
C LYS A 62 46.75 -10.99 10.41
N ILE A 63 45.83 -10.57 11.29
CA ILE A 63 45.78 -9.19 11.74
C ILE A 63 47.07 -8.95 12.53
N ARG A 64 48.04 -8.23 11.96
CA ARG A 64 49.01 -7.54 12.78
C ARG A 64 48.32 -6.49 13.60
N ALA A 65 47.67 -6.93 14.70
CA ALA A 65 47.02 -6.05 15.63
C ALA A 65 48.06 -5.14 16.25
N THR A 66 48.00 -3.88 15.94
CA THR A 66 48.71 -2.85 16.72
C THR A 66 48.19 -2.90 18.17
N LYS A 67 49.03 -2.52 19.15
CA LYS A 67 48.62 -2.48 20.57
C LYS A 67 47.33 -1.74 20.81
N GLN A 68 46.95 -0.83 19.92
CA GLN A 68 45.69 -0.06 19.94
C GLN A 68 44.47 -0.89 19.52
N GLY A 69 44.61 -1.78 18.52
CA GLY A 69 43.51 -2.69 18.09
C GLY A 69 43.21 -3.75 19.14
N GLN A 70 44.22 -4.27 19.84
CA GLN A 70 44.05 -5.19 20.96
C GLN A 70 43.37 -4.52 22.16
N LYS A 71 43.62 -3.23 22.42
CA LYS A 71 42.98 -2.45 23.45
C LYS A 71 41.49 -2.18 23.10
N PHE A 72 41.20 -1.86 21.83
CA PHE A 72 39.84 -1.64 21.34
C PHE A 72 39.00 -2.92 21.39
N LEU A 73 39.55 -4.07 21.01
CA LEU A 73 38.83 -5.35 21.15
C LEU A 73 38.59 -5.73 22.63
N LYS A 74 39.61 -5.53 23.50
CA LYS A 74 39.43 -5.78 24.93
C LYS A 74 38.40 -4.85 25.55
N THR A 75 38.38 -3.57 25.20
CA THR A 75 37.39 -2.62 25.73
C THR A 75 35.95 -2.99 25.26
N LYS A 76 35.75 -3.32 23.97
CA LYS A 76 34.42 -3.77 23.50
C LYS A 76 33.98 -5.13 24.06
N ILE A 77 34.91 -6.05 24.32
CA ILE A 77 34.59 -7.32 24.97
C ILE A 77 34.22 -7.08 26.43
N LEU A 78 34.93 -6.17 27.12
CA LEU A 78 34.63 -5.81 28.52
C LEU A 78 33.31 -5.02 28.63
N GLU A 79 33.00 -4.13 27.68
CA GLU A 79 31.72 -3.41 27.65
C GLU A 79 30.53 -4.36 27.40
N ASN A 80 30.71 -5.48 26.69
CA ASN A 80 29.67 -6.49 26.47
C ASN A 80 29.62 -7.60 27.54
N THR A 81 30.64 -7.71 28.42
CA THR A 81 30.65 -8.69 29.53
C THR A 81 30.15 -8.09 30.83
N ASP A 82 30.01 -6.76 30.94
CA ASP A 82 29.39 -6.08 32.07
C ASP A 82 27.86 -5.94 31.92
N MET A 83 27.20 -6.82 31.16
CA MET A 83 25.77 -7.05 31.38
C MET A 83 25.56 -7.82 32.68
N LYS A 84 25.92 -7.19 33.79
CA LYS A 84 25.39 -7.51 35.13
C LYS A 84 23.88 -7.35 35.05
N ASN A 85 23.16 -8.38 35.46
CA ASN A 85 21.71 -8.45 35.62
C ASN A 85 21.08 -7.06 35.84
N PRO A 86 20.24 -6.56 34.92
CA PRO A 86 19.53 -5.32 35.14
C PRO A 86 18.28 -5.61 35.96
N CYS A 87 18.45 -5.93 37.21
CA CYS A 87 17.37 -6.02 38.16
C CYS A 87 17.87 -5.73 39.58
N VAL A 88 18.16 -4.45 39.83
CA VAL A 88 18.15 -3.97 41.21
C VAL A 88 17.22 -2.76 41.23
N SER A 89 15.90 -3.05 41.28
CA SER A 89 14.98 -2.07 41.82
C SER A 89 15.19 -2.03 43.33
N THR A 90 15.15 -0.84 43.90
CA THR A 90 15.20 -0.59 45.37
C THR A 90 13.95 -1.12 46.10
N ASN A 91 13.06 -1.83 45.42
CA ASN A 91 11.92 -2.49 46.02
C ASN A 91 12.32 -3.85 46.58
N ILE A 92 12.10 -4.06 47.86
CA ILE A 92 12.42 -5.26 48.64
C ILE A 92 11.73 -6.47 47.97
N GLN A 93 12.52 -7.26 47.26
CA GLN A 93 12.06 -8.53 46.72
C GLN A 93 11.80 -9.49 47.89
N ARG A 94 10.54 -9.82 48.13
CA ARG A 94 10.16 -10.72 49.26
C ARG A 94 10.54 -12.18 48.95
N ALA A 95 10.56 -12.59 47.69
CA ALA A 95 10.99 -13.93 47.29
C ALA A 95 12.52 -13.96 47.16
N THR A 96 13.19 -14.81 47.95
CA THR A 96 14.66 -14.88 48.02
C THR A 96 15.28 -15.98 47.15
N ASN A 97 14.45 -16.90 46.59
CA ASN A 97 14.88 -18.08 45.84
C ASN A 97 14.39 -18.05 44.38
N VAL A 98 14.32 -16.86 43.78
CA VAL A 98 14.02 -16.67 42.39
C VAL A 98 15.24 -16.15 41.62
N VAL A 99 15.49 -16.72 40.45
CA VAL A 99 16.57 -16.30 39.54
C VAL A 99 15.93 -15.90 38.24
N TYR A 100 16.34 -14.73 37.71
CA TYR A 100 15.84 -14.26 36.40
C TYR A 100 16.22 -15.26 35.33
N GLN A 101 15.22 -15.70 34.56
CA GLN A 101 15.41 -16.59 33.42
C GLN A 101 15.42 -15.76 32.12
N ALA A 102 16.58 -15.73 31.45
CA ALA A 102 16.73 -14.99 30.19
C ALA A 102 15.92 -15.67 29.07
N HIS A 103 15.24 -14.87 28.27
CA HIS A 103 14.52 -15.37 27.10
C HIS A 103 15.49 -15.87 26.02
N HIS A 104 15.21 -17.04 25.45
CA HIS A 104 15.95 -17.56 24.29
C HIS A 104 15.56 -16.88 22.96
N VAL A 105 14.45 -16.16 22.93
CA VAL A 105 13.95 -15.43 21.75
C VAL A 105 14.38 -13.98 21.83
N SER A 106 15.14 -13.51 20.84
CA SER A 106 15.55 -12.11 20.75
C SER A 106 14.39 -11.19 20.35
N ARG A 107 14.46 -9.92 20.72
CA ARG A 107 13.49 -8.88 20.27
C ARG A 107 13.42 -8.78 18.75
N SER A 108 14.57 -8.90 18.06
CA SER A 108 14.60 -8.93 16.59
C SER A 108 13.72 -10.05 16.01
N LYS A 109 13.81 -11.26 16.61
CA LYS A 109 12.99 -12.41 16.17
C LYS A 109 11.50 -12.20 16.49
N ARG A 110 11.18 -11.60 17.66
CA ARG A 110 9.79 -11.21 17.99
C ARG A 110 9.25 -10.20 16.98
N GLY A 111 10.02 -9.16 16.66
CA GLY A 111 9.65 -8.15 15.66
C GLY A 111 9.39 -8.73 14.28
N GLN A 112 10.13 -9.78 13.86
CA GLN A 112 9.88 -10.48 12.60
C GLN A 112 8.55 -11.25 12.60
N VAL A 113 8.15 -11.86 13.72
CA VAL A 113 6.93 -12.66 13.85
C VAL A 113 5.69 -11.78 14.01
N VAL A 114 5.81 -10.69 14.76
CA VAL A 114 4.69 -9.76 15.04
C VAL A 114 4.35 -8.88 13.81
N GLY A 115 4.89 -9.22 12.63
CA GLY A 115 4.50 -8.59 11.36
C GLY A 115 5.25 -7.31 11.02
N THR A 116 6.20 -6.89 11.84
CA THR A 116 7.00 -5.71 11.57
C THR A 116 8.30 -6.10 10.87
N ARG A 117 8.25 -6.31 9.56
CA ARG A 117 9.44 -6.61 8.74
C ARG A 117 10.55 -5.55 8.87
N GLY A 118 10.22 -4.37 9.38
CA GLY A 118 11.15 -3.27 9.68
C GLY A 118 11.90 -3.37 11.01
N GLY A 119 11.75 -4.48 11.74
CA GLY A 119 12.45 -4.72 13.01
C GLY A 119 11.54 -4.60 14.25
N PHE A 120 12.18 -4.62 15.42
CA PHE A 120 11.50 -4.51 16.71
C PHE A 120 11.01 -3.08 16.94
N ARG A 121 9.72 -2.91 17.29
CA ARG A 121 9.05 -1.59 17.47
C ARG A 121 8.31 -1.47 18.80
N GLY A 122 8.56 -2.38 19.72
CA GLY A 122 7.91 -2.34 21.03
C GLY A 122 8.31 -1.11 21.82
N CYS A 123 7.32 -0.39 22.34
CA CYS A 123 7.50 0.79 23.19
C CYS A 123 6.28 1.00 24.10
N THR A 124 6.38 1.93 25.04
CA THR A 124 5.24 2.38 25.84
C THR A 124 4.94 3.85 25.57
N VAL A 125 3.70 4.14 25.22
CA VAL A 125 3.11 5.49 25.14
C VAL A 125 2.32 5.74 26.40
N TRP A 126 2.84 6.60 27.28
CA TRP A 126 2.30 6.85 28.62
C TRP A 126 1.51 8.15 28.64
N LEU A 127 0.15 8.03 28.55
CA LEU A 127 -0.74 9.19 28.62
C LEU A 127 -1.03 9.52 30.08
N THR A 128 -0.66 10.73 30.52
CA THR A 128 -0.94 11.28 31.85
C THR A 128 -1.75 12.58 31.76
N GLY A 129 -2.51 12.91 32.81
CA GLY A 129 -3.35 14.13 32.87
C GLY A 129 -4.57 13.96 33.76
N LEU A 130 -5.31 15.04 33.98
CA LEU A 130 -6.51 15.06 34.83
C LEU A 130 -7.62 14.11 34.33
N SER A 131 -8.53 13.73 35.23
CA SER A 131 -9.78 13.09 34.81
C SER A 131 -10.53 14.00 33.83
N GLY A 132 -11.16 13.45 32.78
CA GLY A 132 -11.84 14.26 31.76
C GLY A 132 -10.91 15.00 30.79
N ALA A 133 -9.56 14.89 30.90
CA ALA A 133 -8.63 15.50 29.95
C ALA A 133 -8.64 14.86 28.54
N GLY A 134 -9.20 13.65 28.37
CA GLY A 134 -9.33 12.99 27.07
C GLY A 134 -8.37 11.81 26.85
N LYS A 135 -7.63 11.37 27.87
CA LYS A 135 -6.64 10.27 27.76
C LYS A 135 -7.20 9.01 27.11
N THR A 136 -8.31 8.48 27.63
CA THR A 136 -8.95 7.26 27.12
C THR A 136 -9.39 7.41 25.66
N THR A 137 -9.97 8.57 25.31
CA THR A 137 -10.40 8.86 23.94
C THR A 137 -9.22 8.86 22.96
N ILE A 138 -8.11 9.53 23.34
CA ILE A 138 -6.89 9.57 22.52
C ILE A 138 -6.23 8.20 22.50
N GLY A 139 -6.17 7.48 23.63
CA GLY A 139 -5.55 6.16 23.71
C GLY A 139 -6.24 5.15 22.78
N PHE A 140 -7.55 5.05 22.80
CA PHE A 140 -8.31 4.14 21.94
C PHE A 140 -8.29 4.55 20.48
N ALA A 141 -8.37 5.84 20.18
CA ALA A 141 -8.27 6.32 18.82
C ALA A 141 -6.85 6.13 18.22
N LEU A 142 -5.81 6.24 19.05
CA LEU A 142 -4.44 5.89 18.64
C LEU A 142 -4.30 4.38 18.41
N GLU A 143 -4.89 3.56 19.25
CA GLU A 143 -4.92 2.10 19.06
C GLU A 143 -5.58 1.73 17.74
N GLU A 144 -6.76 2.26 17.45
CA GLU A 144 -7.45 2.06 16.17
C GLU A 144 -6.59 2.53 14.98
N TYR A 145 -5.96 3.70 15.10
CA TYR A 145 -5.06 4.22 14.07
C TYR A 145 -3.88 3.29 13.79
N LEU A 146 -3.25 2.74 14.82
CA LEU A 146 -2.10 1.84 14.68
C LEU A 146 -2.50 0.48 14.12
N LEU A 147 -3.60 -0.11 14.65
CA LEU A 147 -4.12 -1.41 14.20
C LEU A 147 -4.56 -1.36 12.74
N SER A 148 -5.25 -0.29 12.31
CA SER A 148 -5.65 -0.12 10.91
C SER A 148 -4.46 -0.06 9.93
N ARG A 149 -3.25 0.17 10.46
CA ARG A 149 -1.99 0.17 9.70
C ARG A 149 -1.13 -1.06 9.92
N GLY A 150 -1.72 -2.13 10.49
CA GLY A 150 -1.03 -3.39 10.74
C GLY A 150 0.03 -3.30 11.85
N MET A 151 -0.03 -2.29 12.70
CA MET A 151 0.89 -2.15 13.83
C MET A 151 0.30 -2.76 15.09
N PRO A 152 0.91 -3.81 15.66
CA PRO A 152 0.39 -4.44 16.85
C PRO A 152 0.52 -3.51 18.05
N CYS A 153 -0.60 -3.23 18.69
CA CYS A 153 -0.67 -2.39 19.88
C CYS A 153 -1.73 -2.88 20.86
N TYR A 154 -1.72 -2.37 22.07
CA TYR A 154 -2.72 -2.67 23.08
C TYR A 154 -2.86 -1.52 24.07
N SER A 155 -4.11 -1.15 24.39
CA SER A 155 -4.41 -0.07 25.33
C SER A 155 -4.70 -0.61 26.73
N LEU A 156 -4.00 -0.06 27.73
CA LEU A 156 -4.23 -0.26 29.15
C LEU A 156 -4.92 0.98 29.73
N ASP A 157 -6.22 0.87 29.98
CA ASP A 157 -7.01 1.96 30.56
C ASP A 157 -7.15 1.81 32.07
N GLY A 158 -7.11 2.95 32.78
CA GLY A 158 -7.10 2.99 34.26
C GLY A 158 -8.33 2.36 34.91
N ASP A 159 -9.51 2.53 34.30
CA ASP A 159 -10.72 1.92 34.83
C ASP A 159 -10.75 0.42 34.54
N ASN A 160 -10.40 0.03 33.34
CA ASN A 160 -10.41 -1.39 32.91
C ASN A 160 -9.46 -2.24 33.76
N ILE A 161 -8.26 -1.75 34.06
CA ILE A 161 -7.26 -2.46 34.89
C ILE A 161 -7.77 -2.64 36.32
N ARG A 162 -8.56 -1.71 36.84
CA ARG A 162 -9.15 -1.80 38.20
C ARG A 162 -10.29 -2.80 38.30
N HIS A 163 -10.88 -3.25 37.18
CA HIS A 163 -11.82 -4.37 37.18
C HIS A 163 -11.15 -5.74 37.21
N GLY A 164 -9.83 -5.81 36.96
CA GLY A 164 -9.07 -7.06 36.93
C GLY A 164 -7.81 -7.01 37.78
N LEU A 165 -6.67 -6.72 37.15
CA LEU A 165 -5.34 -6.78 37.71
C LEU A 165 -5.21 -5.99 39.03
N ASN A 166 -5.81 -4.82 39.12
CA ASN A 166 -5.68 -3.88 40.25
C ASN A 166 -7.01 -3.72 41.03
N LYS A 167 -7.92 -4.71 40.96
CA LYS A 167 -9.21 -4.68 41.66
C LYS A 167 -9.09 -4.58 43.21
N ASN A 168 -7.93 -4.97 43.74
CA ASN A 168 -7.67 -4.94 45.17
C ASN A 168 -7.01 -3.61 45.66
N LEU A 169 -6.80 -2.63 44.75
CA LEU A 169 -6.20 -1.36 45.07
C LEU A 169 -7.26 -0.25 45.16
N GLY A 170 -7.18 0.57 46.20
CA GLY A 170 -7.97 1.77 46.41
C GLY A 170 -7.35 3.02 45.75
N PHE A 171 -7.54 4.18 46.43
CA PHE A 171 -7.07 5.48 45.99
C PHE A 171 -6.15 6.19 47.02
N SER A 172 -5.69 5.46 48.02
CA SER A 172 -4.63 5.96 48.90
C SER A 172 -3.35 6.23 48.11
N THR A 173 -2.41 6.99 48.68
CA THR A 173 -1.13 7.27 48.02
C THR A 173 -0.38 5.98 47.70
N ASP A 174 -0.31 5.04 48.64
CA ASP A 174 0.36 3.76 48.46
C ASP A 174 -0.32 2.88 47.38
N ASP A 175 -1.67 2.85 47.39
CA ASP A 175 -2.42 2.14 46.35
C ASP A 175 -2.20 2.74 44.96
N ARG A 176 -2.06 4.05 44.84
CA ARG A 176 -1.76 4.74 43.58
C ARG A 176 -0.35 4.42 43.10
N GLU A 177 0.65 4.46 43.98
CA GLU A 177 2.03 4.09 43.67
C GLU A 177 2.10 2.64 43.18
N GLU A 178 1.47 1.70 43.92
CA GLU A 178 1.44 0.29 43.54
C GLU A 178 0.65 0.05 42.23
N ASN A 179 -0.45 0.79 42.00
CA ASN A 179 -1.19 0.73 40.75
C ASN A 179 -0.31 1.12 39.57
N ILE A 180 0.42 2.24 39.66
CA ILE A 180 1.31 2.68 38.57
C ILE A 180 2.49 1.72 38.39
N ARG A 181 3.07 1.20 39.46
CA ARG A 181 4.14 0.20 39.41
C ARG A 181 3.69 -1.07 38.64
N ARG A 182 2.51 -1.63 38.97
CA ARG A 182 1.97 -2.82 38.30
C ARG A 182 1.71 -2.54 36.81
N VAL A 183 1.13 -1.39 36.50
CA VAL A 183 0.87 -0.99 35.12
C VAL A 183 2.17 -0.86 34.31
N ALA A 184 3.20 -0.24 34.92
CA ALA A 184 4.51 -0.08 34.27
C ALA A 184 5.16 -1.44 33.96
N GLU A 185 5.11 -2.40 34.90
CA GLU A 185 5.64 -3.76 34.67
C GLU A 185 4.87 -4.49 33.51
N VAL A 186 3.54 -4.38 33.50
CA VAL A 186 2.72 -4.99 32.42
C VAL A 186 3.00 -4.30 31.07
N ALA A 187 3.07 -2.98 31.03
CA ALA A 187 3.39 -2.22 29.82
C ALA A 187 4.77 -2.61 29.27
N LYS A 188 5.77 -2.78 30.15
CA LYS A 188 7.09 -3.28 29.79
C LYS A 188 7.02 -4.66 29.12
N LEU A 189 6.20 -5.59 29.62
CA LEU A 189 6.04 -6.91 29.03
C LEU A 189 5.43 -6.84 27.61
N PHE A 190 4.43 -6.00 27.40
CA PHE A 190 3.86 -5.76 26.06
C PHE A 190 4.90 -5.14 25.12
N ALA A 191 5.62 -4.11 25.59
CA ALA A 191 6.69 -3.50 24.79
C ALA A 191 7.81 -4.51 24.47
N ASP A 192 8.23 -5.35 25.43
CA ASP A 192 9.23 -6.41 25.17
C ASP A 192 8.72 -7.49 24.21
N ALA A 193 7.41 -7.74 24.19
CA ALA A 193 6.79 -8.61 23.20
C ALA A 193 6.80 -8.03 21.78
N GLY A 194 7.03 -6.72 21.61
CA GLY A 194 7.08 -6.03 20.32
C GLY A 194 5.84 -5.19 20.02
N LEU A 195 4.93 -5.03 20.98
CA LEU A 195 3.72 -4.22 20.83
C LEU A 195 3.97 -2.76 21.23
N VAL A 196 3.21 -1.85 20.63
CA VAL A 196 3.06 -0.49 21.16
C VAL A 196 2.05 -0.53 22.28
N CYS A 197 2.51 -0.43 23.53
CA CYS A 197 1.63 -0.38 24.69
C CYS A 197 1.18 1.06 24.96
N ILE A 198 -0.12 1.31 24.93
CA ILE A 198 -0.71 2.63 25.17
C ILE A 198 -1.31 2.61 26.58
N THR A 199 -0.88 3.48 27.48
CA THR A 199 -1.41 3.53 28.83
C THR A 199 -2.18 4.83 29.08
N SER A 200 -3.39 4.75 29.65
CA SER A 200 -4.28 5.89 29.91
C SER A 200 -4.57 6.00 31.42
N PHE A 201 -3.71 6.70 32.16
CA PHE A 201 -3.81 6.85 33.63
C PHE A 201 -3.67 8.31 34.01
N ILE A 202 -4.29 8.70 35.15
CA ILE A 202 -4.06 10.04 35.73
C ILE A 202 -2.58 10.18 36.13
N SER A 203 -2.00 9.17 36.80
CA SER A 203 -0.62 9.12 37.29
C SER A 203 -0.14 10.48 37.85
N PRO A 204 -0.75 10.94 38.97
CA PRO A 204 -0.63 12.33 39.36
C PRO A 204 0.75 12.71 39.90
N PHE A 205 1.54 11.77 40.42
CA PHE A 205 2.81 12.02 41.04
C PHE A 205 3.99 11.83 40.10
N ALA A 206 4.89 12.80 40.04
CA ALA A 206 6.09 12.77 39.20
C ALA A 206 6.99 11.58 39.51
N LYS A 207 7.15 11.25 40.81
CA LYS A 207 7.92 10.08 41.27
C LYS A 207 7.43 8.78 40.65
N ASP A 208 6.11 8.57 40.58
CA ASP A 208 5.53 7.33 40.07
C ASP A 208 5.74 7.19 38.55
N ARG A 209 5.63 8.30 37.82
CA ARG A 209 5.91 8.35 36.38
C ARG A 209 7.39 8.13 36.09
N GLN A 210 8.27 8.71 36.90
CA GLN A 210 9.70 8.49 36.82
C GLN A 210 10.07 7.01 37.07
N ASN A 211 9.48 6.37 38.07
CA ASN A 211 9.66 4.94 38.32
C ASN A 211 9.20 4.10 37.12
N ALA A 212 8.07 4.46 36.49
CA ALA A 212 7.60 3.78 35.29
C ALA A 212 8.59 3.92 34.13
N ARG A 213 9.19 5.10 33.95
CA ARG A 213 10.25 5.34 32.95
C ARG A 213 11.48 4.48 33.23
N GLU A 214 11.98 4.47 34.45
CA GLU A 214 13.17 3.71 34.88
C GLU A 214 13.00 2.19 34.65
N ILE A 215 11.81 1.64 34.91
CA ILE A 215 11.47 0.24 34.63
C ILE A 215 11.67 -0.10 33.15
N HIS A 216 11.35 0.83 32.24
CA HIS A 216 11.53 0.64 30.81
C HIS A 216 12.97 0.87 30.34
N GLU A 217 13.62 1.89 30.85
CA GLU A 217 15.03 2.23 30.58
C GLU A 217 15.96 1.09 30.97
N MET A 218 15.78 0.53 32.19
CA MET A 218 16.54 -0.65 32.66
C MET A 218 16.34 -1.86 31.72
N ALA A 219 15.18 -1.98 31.10
CA ALA A 219 14.91 -3.01 30.13
C ALA A 219 15.37 -2.63 28.70
N GLY A 220 15.91 -1.42 28.47
CA GLY A 220 16.30 -0.90 27.16
C GLY A 220 15.10 -0.82 26.20
N LEU A 221 13.94 -0.37 26.70
CA LEU A 221 12.70 -0.19 25.95
C LEU A 221 12.33 1.29 25.89
N PRO A 222 11.89 1.80 24.74
CA PRO A 222 11.44 3.17 24.60
C PRO A 222 10.19 3.44 25.46
N PHE A 223 10.20 4.59 26.14
CA PHE A 223 9.09 5.10 26.94
C PHE A 223 8.83 6.55 26.57
N PHE A 224 7.58 6.88 26.21
CA PHE A 224 7.18 8.23 25.81
C PHE A 224 6.09 8.74 26.74
N GLU A 225 6.42 9.71 27.58
CA GLU A 225 5.48 10.40 28.45
C GLU A 225 4.75 11.48 27.67
N ILE A 226 3.42 11.36 27.56
CA ILE A 226 2.58 12.32 26.83
C ILE A 226 1.63 12.98 27.84
N PHE A 227 1.80 14.27 28.00
CA PHE A 227 0.93 15.06 28.85
C PHE A 227 -0.34 15.49 28.09
N VAL A 228 -1.47 14.93 28.49
CA VAL A 228 -2.79 15.31 27.98
C VAL A 228 -3.30 16.48 28.80
N ASP A 229 -2.99 17.69 28.31
CA ASP A 229 -3.24 18.95 29.02
C ASP A 229 -4.61 19.53 28.64
N ALA A 230 -5.48 19.60 29.61
CA ALA A 230 -6.74 20.36 29.54
C ALA A 230 -6.93 21.13 30.84
N PRO A 231 -7.34 22.41 30.80
CA PRO A 231 -7.66 23.18 31.96
C PRO A 231 -8.72 22.50 32.84
N LEU A 232 -8.60 22.65 34.18
CA LEU A 232 -9.49 22.00 35.15
C LEU A 232 -10.97 22.29 34.87
N ASN A 233 -11.31 23.54 34.59
CA ASN A 233 -12.69 23.94 34.24
C ASN A 233 -13.25 23.22 32.99
N ILE A 234 -12.40 22.91 32.02
CA ILE A 234 -12.79 22.12 30.85
C ILE A 234 -12.99 20.65 31.24
N CYS A 235 -12.11 20.10 32.08
CA CYS A 235 -12.25 18.74 32.59
C CYS A 235 -13.55 18.59 33.42
N GLU A 236 -13.86 19.57 34.26
CA GLU A 236 -15.10 19.63 35.04
C GLU A 236 -16.35 19.77 34.15
N SER A 237 -16.29 20.59 33.11
CA SER A 237 -17.41 20.71 32.16
C SER A 237 -17.71 19.44 31.38
N ARG A 238 -16.66 18.65 31.09
CA ARG A 238 -16.80 17.34 30.42
C ARG A 238 -17.37 16.27 31.33
N ASP A 239 -17.00 16.22 32.59
CA ASP A 239 -17.36 15.28 33.69
C ASP A 239 -18.27 14.08 33.31
N VAL A 240 -17.85 13.32 32.30
CA VAL A 240 -18.63 12.22 31.70
C VAL A 240 -19.07 11.16 32.74
N LYS A 241 -18.29 11.03 33.81
CA LYS A 241 -18.53 10.04 34.89
C LYS A 241 -19.20 10.64 36.14
N GLY A 242 -19.48 11.95 36.16
CA GLY A 242 -20.03 12.64 37.31
C GLY A 242 -19.10 12.71 38.53
N LEU A 243 -17.80 12.45 38.36
CA LEU A 243 -16.82 12.35 39.46
C LEU A 243 -16.48 13.72 40.04
N TYR A 244 -16.39 14.76 39.21
CA TYR A 244 -16.16 16.12 39.66
C TYR A 244 -17.33 16.63 40.51
N LYS A 245 -18.57 16.37 40.11
CA LYS A 245 -19.77 16.71 40.90
C LYS A 245 -19.71 16.07 42.27
N LYS A 246 -19.37 14.78 42.37
CA LYS A 246 -19.26 14.03 43.62
C LYS A 246 -18.09 14.56 44.50
N ALA A 247 -16.95 14.88 43.90
CA ALA A 247 -15.80 15.44 44.61
C ALA A 247 -16.12 16.83 45.18
N ARG A 248 -16.79 17.70 44.39
CA ARG A 248 -17.25 19.02 44.86
C ARG A 248 -18.33 18.93 45.92
N ALA A 249 -19.16 17.88 45.92
CA ALA A 249 -20.13 17.61 46.96
C ALA A 249 -19.52 16.99 48.21
N GLY A 250 -18.21 16.68 48.20
CA GLY A 250 -17.52 16.04 49.34
C GLY A 250 -17.78 14.53 49.47
N GLU A 251 -18.46 13.92 48.51
CA GLU A 251 -18.73 12.48 48.47
C GLU A 251 -17.48 11.65 48.15
N ILE A 252 -16.53 12.23 47.42
CA ILE A 252 -15.25 11.63 47.08
C ILE A 252 -14.15 12.53 47.65
N LYS A 253 -13.27 11.95 48.47
CA LYS A 253 -12.10 12.62 49.06
C LYS A 253 -10.83 12.19 48.34
N GLY A 254 -9.81 13.06 48.28
CA GLY A 254 -8.51 12.79 47.62
C GLY A 254 -8.63 12.77 46.12
N PHE A 255 -9.58 13.52 45.54
CA PHE A 255 -9.78 13.55 44.09
C PHE A 255 -8.77 14.49 43.44
N THR A 256 -7.99 13.94 42.48
CA THR A 256 -6.92 14.67 41.79
C THR A 256 -7.46 15.88 41.04
N GLY A 257 -6.90 17.05 41.31
CA GLY A 257 -7.30 18.33 40.74
C GLY A 257 -8.34 19.11 41.57
N ILE A 258 -8.91 18.50 42.62
CA ILE A 258 -9.84 19.17 43.56
C ILE A 258 -9.22 19.31 44.96
N ASP A 259 -9.00 18.20 45.63
CA ASP A 259 -8.43 18.11 46.98
C ASP A 259 -7.14 17.27 47.05
N SER A 260 -6.65 16.79 45.93
CA SER A 260 -5.35 16.16 45.72
C SER A 260 -4.66 16.81 44.53
N GLU A 261 -3.37 17.09 44.66
CA GLU A 261 -2.59 17.76 43.64
C GLU A 261 -2.30 16.84 42.45
N TYR A 262 -2.13 17.44 41.26
CA TYR A 262 -1.59 16.82 40.05
C TYR A 262 -0.26 17.51 39.73
N GLU A 263 0.82 16.79 39.88
CA GLU A 263 2.16 17.23 39.51
C GLU A 263 2.35 17.13 37.99
N LYS A 264 2.35 18.29 37.31
CA LYS A 264 2.50 18.32 35.85
C LYS A 264 3.88 17.81 35.44
N PRO A 265 3.98 17.03 34.33
CA PRO A 265 5.28 16.64 33.82
C PRO A 265 6.14 17.86 33.47
N GLU A 266 7.40 17.86 33.90
CA GLU A 266 8.34 18.95 33.59
C GLU A 266 8.91 18.85 32.19
N SER A 267 9.16 17.63 31.67
CA SER A 267 9.80 17.37 30.38
C SER A 267 9.16 16.17 29.70
N PRO A 268 7.85 16.22 29.36
CA PRO A 268 7.22 15.15 28.61
C PRO A 268 7.69 15.17 27.15
N GLU A 269 7.74 14.02 26.49
CA GLU A 269 8.07 13.94 25.08
C GLU A 269 7.04 14.65 24.17
N LEU A 270 5.80 14.81 24.66
CA LEU A 270 4.75 15.54 23.93
C LEU A 270 3.70 16.12 24.90
N VAL A 271 3.18 17.30 24.57
CA VAL A 271 2.04 17.94 25.25
C VAL A 271 0.88 18.06 24.29
N LEU A 272 -0.27 17.45 24.60
CA LEU A 272 -1.51 17.50 23.83
C LEU A 272 -2.51 18.47 24.45
N LYS A 273 -2.85 19.55 23.75
CA LYS A 273 -3.81 20.58 24.20
C LYS A 273 -5.23 20.19 23.77
N THR A 274 -5.89 19.29 24.46
CA THR A 274 -7.21 18.75 24.10
C THR A 274 -8.39 19.70 24.22
N ASN A 275 -8.18 20.89 24.76
CA ASN A 275 -9.18 21.96 24.79
C ASN A 275 -9.27 22.75 23.48
N ILE A 276 -8.24 22.68 22.63
CA ILE A 276 -8.16 23.41 21.37
C ILE A 276 -7.94 22.49 20.17
N ALA A 277 -7.22 21.37 20.35
CA ALA A 277 -6.95 20.41 19.28
C ALA A 277 -8.05 19.33 19.23
N THR A 278 -8.40 18.91 18.03
CA THR A 278 -9.27 17.76 17.77
C THR A 278 -8.56 16.44 18.12
N VAL A 279 -9.32 15.36 18.28
CA VAL A 279 -8.75 14.02 18.49
C VAL A 279 -7.81 13.63 17.35
N SER A 280 -8.19 13.92 16.10
CA SER A 280 -7.38 13.60 14.91
C SER A 280 -6.05 14.36 14.92
N GLU A 281 -6.03 15.64 15.27
CA GLU A 281 -4.80 16.43 15.39
C GLU A 281 -3.91 15.93 16.52
N CYS A 282 -4.50 15.55 17.65
CA CYS A 282 -3.76 14.95 18.76
C CYS A 282 -3.10 13.62 18.36
N ILE A 283 -3.83 12.74 17.65
CA ILE A 283 -3.29 11.49 17.15
C ILE A 283 -2.15 11.75 16.17
N GLN A 284 -2.31 12.71 15.26
CA GLN A 284 -1.28 13.06 14.28
C GLN A 284 0.02 13.49 14.98
N GLN A 285 -0.05 14.31 16.05
CA GLN A 285 1.11 14.72 16.83
C GLN A 285 1.80 13.52 17.50
N VAL A 286 1.04 12.58 18.07
CA VAL A 286 1.61 11.35 18.66
C VAL A 286 2.28 10.49 17.58
N VAL A 287 1.65 10.34 16.44
CA VAL A 287 2.20 9.58 15.31
C VAL A 287 3.49 10.21 14.80
N GLU A 288 3.57 11.54 14.72
CA GLU A 288 4.79 12.26 14.32
C GLU A 288 5.93 12.03 15.33
N LEU A 289 5.64 12.04 16.63
CA LEU A 289 6.60 11.66 17.67
C LEU A 289 7.10 10.23 17.45
N LEU A 290 6.20 9.26 17.31
CA LEU A 290 6.54 7.85 17.12
C LEU A 290 7.30 7.61 15.79
N GLN A 291 7.02 8.40 14.75
CA GLN A 291 7.75 8.39 13.48
C GLN A 291 9.17 8.96 13.63
N ALA A 292 9.32 10.04 14.40
CA ALA A 292 10.63 10.61 14.69
C ALA A 292 11.53 9.61 15.44
N GLN A 293 10.92 8.76 16.25
CA GLN A 293 11.60 7.71 17.04
C GLN A 293 11.70 6.36 16.31
N ASN A 294 11.33 6.29 15.02
CA ASN A 294 11.33 5.08 14.21
C ASN A 294 10.46 3.93 14.75
N ILE A 295 9.51 4.21 15.63
CA ILE A 295 8.51 3.25 16.12
C ILE A 295 7.42 3.05 15.04
N VAL A 296 6.80 4.13 14.60
CA VAL A 296 5.88 4.13 13.46
C VAL A 296 6.68 4.41 12.21
N PRO A 297 6.57 3.58 11.18
CA PRO A 297 7.19 3.90 9.90
C PRO A 297 6.69 5.25 9.39
N LYS A 298 7.59 6.06 8.87
CA LYS A 298 7.18 7.24 8.12
C LYS A 298 6.48 6.75 6.86
N THR A 299 5.17 6.62 6.91
CA THR A 299 4.36 6.38 5.73
C THR A 299 4.36 7.67 4.92
N VAL A 300 5.28 7.78 4.00
CA VAL A 300 5.25 8.93 3.11
C VAL A 300 5.60 8.49 1.71
N ILE A 301 4.53 8.24 0.96
CA ILE A 301 4.55 8.79 -0.38
C ILE A 301 4.26 10.29 -0.14
N LYS A 302 5.28 11.05 0.24
CA LYS A 302 5.12 12.50 0.44
C LYS A 302 4.81 13.17 -0.87
N ASP A 303 5.38 12.67 -1.97
CA ASP A 303 5.26 13.30 -3.25
C ASP A 303 4.99 12.25 -4.33
N VAL A 304 3.91 12.45 -5.06
CA VAL A 304 3.67 11.78 -6.33
C VAL A 304 4.73 12.26 -7.30
N LEU A 305 5.44 11.34 -7.93
CA LEU A 305 6.47 11.66 -8.91
C LEU A 305 5.84 11.83 -10.29
N GLU A 306 5.50 13.03 -10.67
CA GLU A 306 5.13 13.36 -12.06
C GLU A 306 6.38 13.50 -12.93
N LEU A 307 6.30 13.02 -14.18
CA LEU A 307 7.44 13.01 -15.11
C LEU A 307 7.28 14.02 -16.25
N PHE A 308 6.56 15.11 -15.98
CA PHE A 308 6.38 16.17 -16.96
C PHE A 308 7.58 17.12 -17.01
N VAL A 309 7.84 17.62 -18.20
CA VAL A 309 8.80 18.71 -18.41
C VAL A 309 8.27 19.98 -17.72
N PRO A 310 9.10 20.68 -16.93
CA PRO A 310 8.71 21.99 -16.39
C PRO A 310 8.32 22.96 -17.53
N GLU A 311 7.26 23.75 -17.32
CA GLU A 311 6.70 24.65 -18.34
C GLU A 311 7.76 25.54 -19.02
N ASN A 312 8.70 26.07 -18.25
CA ASN A 312 9.78 26.93 -18.74
C ASN A 312 10.85 26.20 -19.60
N LYS A 313 10.75 24.88 -19.75
CA LYS A 313 11.68 24.06 -20.54
C LYS A 313 10.99 23.30 -21.68
N ILE A 314 9.69 23.44 -21.84
CA ILE A 314 8.92 22.65 -22.82
C ILE A 314 9.43 22.88 -24.24
N ASP A 315 9.59 24.14 -24.67
CA ASP A 315 10.01 24.47 -26.02
C ASP A 315 11.43 23.97 -26.33
N GLN A 316 12.37 24.14 -25.38
CA GLN A 316 13.71 23.61 -25.52
C GLN A 316 13.70 22.09 -25.59
N THR A 317 12.94 21.43 -24.70
CA THR A 317 12.90 19.96 -24.67
C THR A 317 12.21 19.40 -25.92
N ARG A 318 11.22 20.14 -26.47
CA ARG A 318 10.57 19.78 -27.76
C ARG A 318 11.56 19.90 -28.93
N ALA A 319 12.39 20.95 -28.95
CA ALA A 319 13.47 21.11 -29.92
C ALA A 319 14.48 19.96 -29.81
N ASP A 320 14.90 19.64 -28.57
CA ASP A 320 15.80 18.51 -28.33
C ASP A 320 15.18 17.17 -28.82
N ALA A 321 13.93 16.93 -28.51
CA ALA A 321 13.21 15.73 -28.98
C ALA A 321 13.19 15.62 -30.52
N ASN A 322 13.13 16.75 -31.21
CA ASN A 322 13.14 16.80 -32.67
C ASN A 322 14.48 16.39 -33.29
N MET A 323 15.56 16.43 -32.53
CA MET A 323 16.90 16.01 -32.98
C MET A 323 17.22 14.56 -32.64
N LEU A 324 16.38 13.89 -31.81
CA LEU A 324 16.61 12.52 -31.37
C LEU A 324 16.06 11.50 -32.37
N PRO A 325 16.65 10.30 -32.48
CA PRO A 325 16.01 9.18 -33.15
C PRO A 325 14.67 8.86 -32.49
N THR A 326 13.71 8.38 -33.26
CA THR A 326 12.34 8.14 -32.80
C THR A 326 12.04 6.65 -32.69
N LEU A 327 11.20 6.29 -31.74
CA LEU A 327 10.52 5.01 -31.65
C LEU A 327 9.01 5.25 -31.73
N GLU A 328 8.37 4.70 -32.77
CA GLU A 328 6.90 4.72 -32.87
C GLU A 328 6.31 3.77 -31.82
N ILE A 329 5.36 4.28 -31.04
CA ILE A 329 4.72 3.54 -29.95
C ILE A 329 3.25 3.26 -30.24
N THR A 330 2.72 2.19 -29.66
CA THR A 330 1.31 1.83 -29.78
C THR A 330 0.43 2.68 -28.87
N LYS A 331 -0.89 2.65 -29.10
CA LYS A 331 -1.88 3.27 -28.19
C LYS A 331 -1.77 2.71 -26.77
N LEU A 332 -1.46 1.43 -26.63
CA LEU A 332 -1.27 0.79 -25.32
C LEU A 332 -0.03 1.35 -24.60
N ASP A 333 1.07 1.53 -25.32
CA ASP A 333 2.29 2.11 -24.76
C ASP A 333 2.06 3.57 -24.34
N LEU A 334 1.31 4.34 -25.15
CA LEU A 334 0.92 5.72 -24.78
C LEU A 334 0.10 5.75 -23.48
N GLN A 335 -0.77 4.77 -23.22
CA GLN A 335 -1.49 4.67 -21.94
C GLN A 335 -0.52 4.41 -20.78
N TRP A 336 0.52 3.59 -20.98
CA TRP A 336 1.57 3.41 -19.98
C TRP A 336 2.43 4.67 -19.80
N VAL A 337 2.73 5.42 -20.86
CA VAL A 337 3.36 6.75 -20.76
C VAL A 337 2.50 7.67 -19.88
N GLN A 338 1.18 7.69 -20.08
CA GLN A 338 0.26 8.46 -19.25
C GLN A 338 0.31 8.04 -17.78
N VAL A 339 0.21 6.73 -17.51
CA VAL A 339 0.27 6.17 -16.14
C VAL A 339 1.58 6.56 -15.44
N LEU A 340 2.72 6.48 -16.16
CA LEU A 340 4.02 6.84 -15.62
C LEU A 340 4.14 8.35 -15.38
N SER A 341 3.78 9.15 -16.38
CA SER A 341 3.96 10.61 -16.34
C SER A 341 3.09 11.30 -15.29
N GLU A 342 1.87 10.81 -15.08
CA GLU A 342 0.96 11.33 -14.06
C GLU A 342 1.28 10.84 -12.64
N GLY A 343 2.30 9.99 -12.48
CA GLY A 343 2.78 9.52 -11.18
C GLY A 343 1.98 8.38 -10.56
N TRP A 344 1.03 7.74 -11.28
CA TRP A 344 0.29 6.57 -10.80
C TRP A 344 1.18 5.40 -10.38
N ALA A 345 2.33 5.27 -11.06
CA ALA A 345 3.32 4.23 -10.82
C ALA A 345 4.51 4.68 -9.97
N THR A 346 4.37 5.78 -9.22
CA THR A 346 5.43 6.23 -8.29
C THR A 346 5.95 5.06 -7.45
N PRO A 347 7.29 4.83 -7.36
CA PRO A 347 8.39 5.74 -7.65
C PRO A 347 9.09 5.52 -9.01
N LEU A 348 8.47 4.82 -9.94
CA LEU A 348 9.09 4.60 -11.24
C LEU A 348 9.38 5.94 -11.94
N LYS A 349 10.58 6.06 -12.51
CA LYS A 349 11.02 7.22 -13.29
C LYS A 349 10.78 7.06 -14.78
N GLY A 350 10.19 5.95 -15.19
CA GLY A 350 9.92 5.59 -16.57
C GLY A 350 9.66 4.10 -16.71
N PHE A 351 9.85 3.57 -17.90
CA PHE A 351 9.72 2.14 -18.14
C PHE A 351 10.79 1.34 -17.39
N MET A 352 10.40 0.20 -16.84
CA MET A 352 11.27 -0.62 -15.99
C MET A 352 12.51 -1.09 -16.72
N ARG A 353 13.66 -0.94 -16.05
CA ARG A 353 14.90 -1.63 -16.42
C ARG A 353 14.85 -3.09 -16.00
N GLU A 354 15.77 -3.92 -16.50
CA GLU A 354 15.76 -5.36 -16.25
C GLU A 354 15.69 -5.69 -14.75
N THR A 355 16.49 -5.02 -13.92
CA THR A 355 16.51 -5.24 -12.47
C THR A 355 15.15 -4.95 -11.81
N GLU A 356 14.45 -3.90 -12.21
CA GLU A 356 13.10 -3.56 -11.71
C GLU A 356 12.06 -4.56 -12.23
N TYR A 357 12.15 -4.89 -13.51
CA TYR A 357 11.30 -5.88 -14.15
C TYR A 357 11.39 -7.24 -13.45
N LEU A 358 12.60 -7.76 -13.21
CA LEU A 358 12.80 -9.03 -12.52
C LEU A 358 12.26 -9.00 -11.07
N GLN A 359 12.44 -7.90 -10.34
CA GLN A 359 11.87 -7.75 -9.01
C GLN A 359 10.33 -7.83 -9.06
N VAL A 360 9.73 -7.17 -10.03
CA VAL A 360 8.26 -7.12 -10.16
C VAL A 360 7.69 -8.47 -10.55
N ILE A 361 8.22 -9.14 -11.58
CA ILE A 361 7.65 -10.42 -12.05
C ILE A 361 7.88 -11.57 -11.07
N HIS A 362 8.94 -11.53 -10.25
CA HIS A 362 9.26 -12.60 -9.30
C HIS A 362 8.73 -12.35 -7.88
N PHE A 363 8.63 -11.09 -7.45
CA PHE A 363 8.28 -10.76 -6.07
C PHE A 363 7.03 -9.89 -5.95
N GLY A 364 6.50 -9.35 -7.05
CA GLY A 364 5.37 -8.40 -7.04
C GLY A 364 5.69 -7.08 -6.31
N THR A 365 6.98 -6.77 -6.14
CA THR A 365 7.44 -5.65 -5.34
C THR A 365 8.76 -5.10 -5.88
N LEU A 366 8.98 -3.80 -5.64
CA LEU A 366 10.29 -3.17 -5.77
C LEU A 366 10.94 -3.05 -4.40
N ARG A 367 12.25 -3.30 -4.34
CA ARG A 367 13.06 -3.07 -3.14
C ARG A 367 13.87 -1.79 -3.34
N ASP A 368 13.82 -0.89 -2.38
CA ASP A 368 14.71 0.25 -2.38
C ASP A 368 16.10 -0.19 -1.95
N GLY A 369 16.94 -0.42 -2.93
CA GLY A 369 18.32 -0.91 -2.72
C GLY A 369 19.30 0.11 -2.16
N LYS A 370 18.98 1.39 -2.06
CA LYS A 370 19.73 2.49 -1.39
C LYS A 370 19.03 3.82 -1.69
N GLY A 371 18.36 4.41 -0.72
CA GLY A 371 18.21 5.86 -0.59
C GLY A 371 17.79 6.66 -1.82
N ARG A 372 16.98 6.16 -2.72
CA ARG A 372 16.46 6.94 -3.84
C ARG A 372 15.26 7.74 -3.38
N VAL A 373 15.52 9.03 -3.17
CA VAL A 373 14.55 10.12 -3.08
C VAL A 373 13.30 9.84 -2.22
N GLY A 374 13.35 10.23 -0.95
CA GLY A 374 12.18 10.76 -0.21
C GLY A 374 11.00 9.83 0.11
N ILE A 375 10.97 8.59 -0.37
CA ILE A 375 9.88 7.64 -0.12
C ILE A 375 10.25 6.76 1.08
N ALA A 376 9.73 7.10 2.23
CA ALA A 376 9.86 6.24 3.40
C ALA A 376 8.87 5.07 3.26
N LEU A 377 9.41 3.89 3.17
CA LEU A 377 8.69 2.64 2.98
C LEU A 377 8.27 2.07 4.33
N VAL A 378 7.06 1.59 4.46
CA VAL A 378 6.59 0.86 5.66
C VAL A 378 7.34 -0.43 5.77
N ASP A 379 8.13 -0.99 5.10
CA ASP A 379 8.95 -2.20 5.24
C ASP A 379 10.13 -2.26 4.24
N GLY A 380 10.54 -1.12 3.67
CA GLY A 380 11.53 -1.10 2.60
C GLY A 380 11.04 -1.77 1.30
N VAL A 381 9.71 -1.98 1.18
CA VAL A 381 9.07 -2.69 0.07
C VAL A 381 7.98 -1.84 -0.55
N ILE A 382 8.02 -1.68 -1.87
CA ILE A 382 6.99 -1.02 -2.66
C ILE A 382 6.18 -2.10 -3.36
N ASN A 383 4.87 -2.19 -3.08
CA ASN A 383 4.01 -3.07 -3.86
C ASN A 383 3.96 -2.55 -5.31
N LEU A 384 4.36 -3.39 -6.24
CA LEU A 384 4.19 -3.16 -7.67
C LEU A 384 4.09 -4.54 -8.32
N SER A 385 2.87 -4.98 -8.54
CA SER A 385 2.57 -6.37 -8.89
C SER A 385 2.57 -6.64 -10.40
N ILE A 386 2.58 -5.58 -11.21
CA ILE A 386 2.57 -5.69 -12.67
C ILE A 386 3.79 -5.02 -13.29
N PRO A 387 4.39 -5.60 -14.33
CA PRO A 387 5.49 -4.96 -15.06
C PRO A 387 4.98 -3.86 -15.99
N ILE A 388 5.54 -2.66 -15.86
CA ILE A 388 5.30 -1.52 -16.76
C ILE A 388 6.52 -1.39 -17.66
N VAL A 389 6.43 -1.90 -18.86
CA VAL A 389 7.55 -2.08 -19.80
C VAL A 389 7.18 -1.62 -21.22
N LEU A 390 8.19 -1.25 -22.00
CA LEU A 390 8.06 -0.83 -23.39
C LEU A 390 8.63 -1.93 -24.32
N PRO A 391 7.79 -2.68 -25.02
CA PRO A 391 8.24 -3.67 -26.01
C PRO A 391 8.83 -2.99 -27.24
N VAL A 392 9.94 -3.54 -27.76
CA VAL A 392 10.66 -3.00 -28.93
C VAL A 392 10.97 -4.12 -29.89
N ALA A 393 10.76 -3.87 -31.20
CA ALA A 393 11.15 -4.79 -32.26
C ALA A 393 12.68 -4.91 -32.38
N THR A 394 13.19 -6.00 -32.93
CA THR A 394 14.63 -6.23 -33.06
C THR A 394 15.29 -5.16 -33.92
N GLU A 395 14.63 -4.77 -35.03
CA GLU A 395 15.12 -3.76 -35.96
C GLU A 395 15.25 -2.38 -35.28
N ASP A 396 14.27 -2.02 -34.43
CA ASP A 396 14.32 -0.77 -33.68
C ASP A 396 15.38 -0.82 -32.57
N LYS A 397 15.53 -1.96 -31.88
CA LYS A 397 16.60 -2.16 -30.90
C LYS A 397 17.96 -1.96 -31.55
N GLU A 398 18.20 -2.57 -32.70
CA GLU A 398 19.50 -2.45 -33.42
C GLU A 398 19.77 -1.00 -33.86
N ARG A 399 18.73 -0.30 -34.33
CA ARG A 399 18.80 1.12 -34.73
C ARG A 399 19.06 2.07 -33.57
N LEU A 400 18.54 1.76 -32.38
CA LEU A 400 18.61 2.61 -31.18
C LEU A 400 19.71 2.19 -30.21
N ASP A 401 20.44 1.11 -30.52
CA ASP A 401 21.52 0.63 -29.66
C ASP A 401 22.64 1.67 -29.54
N GLY A 402 23.15 1.87 -28.33
CA GLY A 402 24.18 2.87 -28.03
C GLY A 402 23.69 4.32 -27.97
N CYS A 403 22.40 4.61 -28.24
CA CYS A 403 21.84 5.94 -28.04
C CYS A 403 21.72 6.27 -26.54
N THR A 404 22.02 7.50 -26.15
CA THR A 404 21.83 7.98 -24.78
C THR A 404 20.39 8.41 -24.51
N ALA A 405 19.62 8.67 -25.58
CA ALA A 405 18.20 9.02 -25.53
C ALA A 405 17.55 8.83 -26.89
N PHE A 406 16.22 8.60 -26.89
CA PHE A 406 15.38 8.64 -28.10
C PHE A 406 13.99 9.16 -27.78
N ALA A 407 13.31 9.69 -28.79
CA ALA A 407 11.97 10.21 -28.65
C ALA A 407 10.92 9.11 -28.88
N LEU A 408 9.88 9.10 -28.04
CA LEU A 408 8.68 8.30 -28.24
C LEU A 408 7.69 9.07 -29.10
N GLU A 409 7.26 8.47 -30.21
CA GLU A 409 6.37 9.10 -31.17
C GLU A 409 5.05 8.32 -31.28
N TYR A 410 3.93 9.03 -31.27
CA TYR A 410 2.60 8.46 -31.47
C TYR A 410 1.82 9.27 -32.49
N ASN A 411 1.36 8.64 -33.57
CA ASN A 411 0.66 9.29 -34.69
C ASN A 411 1.42 10.52 -35.23
N GLY A 412 2.72 10.45 -35.40
CA GLY A 412 3.55 11.52 -35.91
C GLY A 412 3.83 12.66 -34.91
N GLN A 413 3.41 12.51 -33.65
CA GLN A 413 3.70 13.48 -32.57
C GLN A 413 4.68 12.89 -31.56
N ARG A 414 5.74 13.60 -31.26
CA ARG A 414 6.69 13.23 -30.20
C ARG A 414 6.10 13.60 -28.85
N VAL A 415 5.84 12.57 -28.04
CA VAL A 415 5.13 12.71 -26.76
C VAL A 415 6.08 12.70 -25.56
N ALA A 416 7.21 12.02 -25.68
CA ALA A 416 8.16 11.87 -24.58
C ALA A 416 9.58 11.60 -25.09
N ILE A 417 10.57 11.75 -24.20
CA ILE A 417 11.95 11.31 -24.39
C ILE A 417 12.24 10.22 -23.39
N LEU A 418 12.78 9.09 -23.85
CA LEU A 418 13.35 8.05 -22.99
C LEU A 418 14.89 8.25 -22.93
N ARG A 419 15.40 8.50 -21.72
CA ARG A 419 16.81 8.76 -21.45
C ARG A 419 17.47 7.54 -20.80
N ASN A 420 18.78 7.38 -21.08
CA ASN A 420 19.58 6.29 -20.55
C ASN A 420 18.91 4.93 -20.78
N PRO A 421 18.54 4.59 -22.02
CA PRO A 421 17.83 3.36 -22.32
C PRO A 421 18.68 2.14 -21.99
N GLU A 422 18.02 1.10 -21.49
CA GLU A 422 18.55 -0.24 -21.27
C GLU A 422 17.68 -1.22 -22.03
N PHE A 423 18.27 -1.93 -23.00
CA PHE A 423 17.58 -2.96 -23.77
C PHE A 423 17.88 -4.34 -23.17
N TYR A 424 16.85 -5.14 -22.96
CA TYR A 424 16.95 -6.50 -22.44
C TYR A 424 15.91 -7.43 -23.08
N GLU A 425 16.14 -8.72 -23.02
CA GLU A 425 15.32 -9.73 -23.68
C GLU A 425 13.89 -9.77 -23.11
N HIS A 426 12.90 -9.75 -23.99
CA HIS A 426 11.51 -9.91 -23.62
C HIS A 426 11.14 -11.39 -23.51
N ARG A 427 11.36 -12.01 -22.37
CA ARG A 427 10.97 -13.39 -22.08
C ARG A 427 9.45 -13.49 -21.91
N LYS A 428 8.75 -13.51 -23.05
CA LYS A 428 7.30 -13.37 -23.16
C LYS A 428 6.53 -14.46 -22.41
N GLU A 429 6.94 -15.73 -22.58
CA GLU A 429 6.31 -16.85 -21.90
C GLU A 429 6.46 -16.78 -20.38
N GLU A 430 7.66 -16.46 -19.89
CA GLU A 430 7.91 -16.27 -18.46
C GLU A 430 7.06 -15.11 -17.90
N ARG A 431 7.03 -13.98 -18.59
CA ARG A 431 6.17 -12.84 -18.23
C ARG A 431 4.71 -13.25 -18.15
N CYS A 432 4.20 -13.95 -19.18
CA CYS A 432 2.80 -14.38 -19.21
C CYS A 432 2.48 -15.36 -18.08
N ALA A 433 3.32 -16.35 -17.86
CA ALA A 433 3.13 -17.32 -16.77
C ALA A 433 3.13 -16.66 -15.39
N ARG A 434 4.02 -15.67 -15.16
CA ARG A 434 4.14 -14.97 -13.87
C ARG A 434 3.02 -13.98 -13.61
N VAL A 435 2.60 -13.20 -14.60
CA VAL A 435 1.63 -12.13 -14.43
C VAL A 435 0.19 -12.65 -14.49
N TRP A 436 -0.12 -13.51 -15.46
CA TRP A 436 -1.48 -14.02 -15.72
C TRP A 436 -1.71 -15.46 -15.24
N GLY A 437 -0.65 -16.18 -14.87
CA GLY A 437 -0.74 -17.60 -14.54
C GLY A 437 -1.09 -18.49 -15.73
N THR A 438 -1.03 -17.96 -16.95
CA THR A 438 -1.33 -18.68 -18.19
C THR A 438 -0.54 -18.12 -19.36
N THR A 439 -0.17 -18.98 -20.31
CA THR A 439 0.44 -18.61 -21.58
C THR A 439 -0.54 -18.77 -22.77
N CYS A 440 -1.82 -18.99 -22.48
CA CYS A 440 -2.85 -19.20 -23.50
C CYS A 440 -3.06 -17.94 -24.34
N VAL A 441 -2.69 -17.98 -25.62
CA VAL A 441 -2.82 -16.85 -26.56
C VAL A 441 -4.26 -16.45 -26.88
N LYS A 442 -5.25 -17.23 -26.46
CA LYS A 442 -6.66 -16.82 -26.51
C LYS A 442 -7.02 -15.81 -25.41
N HIS A 443 -6.17 -15.63 -24.42
CA HIS A 443 -6.30 -14.52 -23.47
C HIS A 443 -5.85 -13.22 -24.16
N PRO A 444 -6.70 -12.17 -24.24
CA PRO A 444 -6.44 -11.03 -25.10
C PRO A 444 -5.12 -10.33 -24.79
N HIS A 445 -4.78 -10.16 -23.51
CA HIS A 445 -3.53 -9.48 -23.13
C HIS A 445 -2.29 -10.38 -23.32
N VAL A 446 -2.41 -11.68 -23.06
CA VAL A 446 -1.34 -12.66 -23.37
C VAL A 446 -1.05 -12.65 -24.86
N LYS A 447 -2.08 -12.62 -25.73
CA LYS A 447 -1.91 -12.49 -27.17
C LYS A 447 -1.09 -11.26 -27.53
N MET A 448 -1.44 -10.07 -26.98
CA MET A 448 -0.69 -8.83 -27.22
C MET A 448 0.78 -8.96 -26.81
N VAL A 449 1.06 -9.58 -25.66
CA VAL A 449 2.45 -9.80 -25.20
C VAL A 449 3.20 -10.73 -26.15
N MET A 450 2.60 -11.84 -26.56
CA MET A 450 3.23 -12.81 -27.45
C MET A 450 3.50 -12.23 -28.85
N GLU A 451 2.65 -11.33 -29.33
CA GLU A 451 2.77 -10.63 -30.63
C GLU A 451 3.66 -9.37 -30.58
N SER A 452 4.02 -8.86 -29.39
CA SER A 452 4.83 -7.65 -29.24
C SER A 452 6.32 -7.89 -29.56
N GLY A 453 7.14 -6.82 -29.50
CA GLY A 453 8.58 -6.89 -29.75
C GLY A 453 9.33 -7.88 -28.86
N ASN A 454 10.47 -8.39 -29.32
CA ASN A 454 11.31 -9.38 -28.63
C ASN A 454 12.27 -8.77 -27.62
N TRP A 455 12.32 -7.45 -27.56
CA TRP A 455 13.13 -6.68 -26.62
C TRP A 455 12.24 -5.81 -25.76
N LEU A 456 12.74 -5.44 -24.58
CA LEU A 456 12.14 -4.43 -23.71
C LEU A 456 13.13 -3.27 -23.56
N ALA A 457 12.61 -2.03 -23.57
CA ALA A 457 13.40 -0.84 -23.32
C ALA A 457 12.98 -0.23 -21.97
N GLY A 458 13.90 -0.26 -20.99
CA GLY A 458 13.78 0.49 -19.74
C GLY A 458 14.52 1.81 -19.81
N GLY A 459 14.13 2.81 -19.01
CA GLY A 459 14.81 4.10 -18.99
C GLY A 459 14.06 5.18 -18.24
N ASP A 460 14.71 6.35 -18.09
CA ASP A 460 14.10 7.51 -17.44
C ASP A 460 13.23 8.27 -18.46
N LEU A 461 11.94 8.43 -18.14
CA LEU A 461 10.95 9.05 -19.02
C LEU A 461 10.80 10.55 -18.70
N LEU A 462 10.78 11.36 -19.74
CA LEU A 462 10.52 12.79 -19.68
C LEU A 462 9.38 13.12 -20.65
N VAL A 463 8.20 13.45 -20.15
CA VAL A 463 7.00 13.65 -20.96
C VAL A 463 6.79 15.13 -21.24
N LEU A 464 6.60 15.48 -22.51
CA LEU A 464 6.54 16.87 -22.95
C LEU A 464 5.33 17.61 -22.39
N GLU A 465 4.15 16.96 -22.44
CA GLU A 465 2.90 17.55 -21.96
C GLU A 465 1.97 16.45 -21.44
N LYS A 466 0.97 16.85 -20.63
CA LYS A 466 -0.09 15.92 -20.16
C LYS A 466 -0.81 15.32 -21.39
N ILE A 467 -0.92 14.01 -21.41
CA ILE A 467 -1.57 13.28 -22.50
C ILE A 467 -3.05 13.63 -22.55
N LYS A 468 -3.50 14.15 -23.70
CA LYS A 468 -4.89 14.47 -24.00
C LYS A 468 -5.41 13.55 -25.08
N TRP A 469 -6.56 12.95 -24.85
CA TRP A 469 -7.20 12.04 -25.79
C TRP A 469 -8.19 12.76 -26.73
N ASN A 470 -8.58 13.99 -26.38
CA ASN A 470 -9.52 14.83 -27.14
C ASN A 470 -10.85 14.13 -27.48
N ASP A 471 -11.30 13.25 -26.58
CA ASP A 471 -12.51 12.45 -26.68
C ASP A 471 -13.70 13.05 -25.90
N GLY A 472 -13.55 14.29 -25.42
CA GLY A 472 -14.54 14.97 -24.58
C GLY A 472 -14.56 14.53 -23.12
N LEU A 473 -13.60 13.70 -22.69
CA LEU A 473 -13.52 13.17 -21.32
C LEU A 473 -12.27 13.61 -20.55
N ASP A 474 -11.43 14.46 -21.12
CA ASP A 474 -10.16 14.84 -20.50
C ASP A 474 -10.33 15.56 -19.14
N GLN A 475 -11.47 16.24 -18.91
CA GLN A 475 -11.80 16.85 -17.61
C GLN A 475 -11.97 15.83 -16.47
N TYR A 476 -12.18 14.56 -16.77
CA TYR A 476 -12.27 13.48 -15.79
C TYR A 476 -10.93 12.76 -15.57
N ARG A 477 -9.90 13.04 -16.39
CA ARG A 477 -8.56 12.44 -16.28
C ARG A 477 -7.70 13.24 -15.30
N LEU A 478 -8.06 13.09 -14.02
CA LEU A 478 -7.35 13.77 -12.92
C LEU A 478 -6.11 12.98 -12.53
N THR A 479 -4.97 13.66 -12.36
CA THR A 479 -3.76 13.05 -11.82
C THR A 479 -3.91 12.75 -10.33
N PRO A 480 -3.06 11.89 -9.73
CA PRO A 480 -3.05 11.68 -8.30
C PRO A 480 -2.89 12.96 -7.47
N LEU A 481 -2.12 13.94 -7.94
CA LEU A 481 -1.97 15.24 -7.26
C LEU A 481 -3.25 16.07 -7.33
N GLU A 482 -3.89 16.13 -8.51
CA GLU A 482 -5.16 16.82 -8.68
C GLU A 482 -6.28 16.20 -7.82
N LEU A 483 -6.30 14.86 -7.70
CA LEU A 483 -7.23 14.15 -6.82
C LEU A 483 -6.99 14.48 -5.35
N LYS A 484 -5.74 14.45 -4.88
CA LYS A 484 -5.40 14.84 -3.50
C LYS A 484 -5.82 16.27 -3.18
N GLN A 485 -5.63 17.17 -4.14
CA GLN A 485 -6.06 18.56 -3.98
C GLN A 485 -7.59 18.65 -3.83
N LYS A 486 -8.36 17.95 -4.68
CA LYS A 486 -9.83 17.90 -4.57
C LYS A 486 -10.30 17.31 -3.25
N PHE A 487 -9.71 16.24 -2.77
CA PHE A 487 -10.04 15.67 -1.45
C PHE A 487 -9.79 16.66 -0.32
N LYS A 488 -8.69 17.41 -0.40
CA LYS A 488 -8.38 18.47 0.57
C LYS A 488 -9.41 19.60 0.54
N GLU A 489 -9.83 20.04 -0.65
CA GLU A 489 -10.86 21.07 -0.83
C GLU A 489 -12.23 20.63 -0.27
N MET A 490 -12.53 19.33 -0.36
CA MET A 490 -13.75 18.73 0.22
C MET A 490 -13.63 18.44 1.72
N ASN A 491 -12.48 18.74 2.36
CA ASN A 491 -12.15 18.37 3.74
C ASN A 491 -12.39 16.87 4.03
N ALA A 492 -12.07 16.01 3.05
CA ALA A 492 -12.28 14.57 3.17
C ALA A 492 -11.40 13.98 4.28
N ASP A 493 -12.01 13.30 5.23
CA ASP A 493 -11.34 12.57 6.33
C ASP A 493 -11.34 11.04 6.09
N ALA A 494 -12.18 10.55 5.19
CA ALA A 494 -12.18 9.19 4.68
C ALA A 494 -12.39 9.21 3.16
N ILE A 495 -11.49 8.59 2.41
CA ILE A 495 -11.57 8.49 0.95
C ILE A 495 -11.68 7.00 0.60
N PHE A 496 -12.85 6.59 0.13
CA PHE A 496 -13.09 5.22 -0.26
C PHE A 496 -13.25 5.09 -1.77
N ALA A 497 -12.47 4.21 -2.36
CA ALA A 497 -12.42 4.05 -3.81
C ALA A 497 -13.24 2.84 -4.27
N PHE A 498 -13.93 2.98 -5.39
CA PHE A 498 -14.60 1.91 -6.09
C PHE A 498 -14.23 1.91 -7.57
N GLN A 499 -13.67 0.78 -8.03
CA GLN A 499 -13.28 0.62 -9.42
C GLN A 499 -14.36 -0.07 -10.23
N LEU A 500 -14.61 0.43 -11.43
CA LEU A 500 -15.57 -0.15 -12.36
C LEU A 500 -15.03 -0.23 -13.79
N ARG A 501 -15.30 -1.35 -14.45
CA ARG A 501 -15.22 -1.52 -15.89
C ARG A 501 -16.60 -1.72 -16.55
N ASN A 502 -17.60 -1.94 -15.72
CA ASN A 502 -19.00 -2.17 -16.12
C ASN A 502 -19.87 -0.96 -15.75
N PRO A 503 -21.05 -0.80 -16.36
CA PRO A 503 -22.06 0.15 -15.93
C PRO A 503 -22.47 -0.04 -14.47
N VAL A 504 -22.77 1.07 -13.78
CA VAL A 504 -23.25 1.04 -12.39
C VAL A 504 -24.72 0.59 -12.36
N HIS A 505 -25.02 -0.41 -11.56
CA HIS A 505 -26.39 -0.79 -11.21
C HIS A 505 -26.61 -0.57 -9.70
N ASN A 506 -27.88 -0.64 -9.24
CA ASN A 506 -28.22 -0.33 -7.86
C ASN A 506 -27.53 -1.23 -6.83
N GLY A 507 -27.11 -2.44 -7.20
CA GLY A 507 -26.29 -3.29 -6.33
C GLY A 507 -24.88 -2.72 -6.09
N HIS A 508 -24.28 -2.07 -7.09
CA HIS A 508 -23.03 -1.34 -6.90
C HIS A 508 -23.25 -0.10 -6.03
N ALA A 509 -24.35 0.65 -6.29
CA ALA A 509 -24.69 1.82 -5.50
C ALA A 509 -24.94 1.48 -4.03
N LEU A 510 -25.64 0.38 -3.75
CA LEU A 510 -25.89 -0.12 -2.40
C LEU A 510 -24.57 -0.36 -1.63
N LEU A 511 -23.58 -0.98 -2.26
CA LEU A 511 -22.27 -1.20 -1.65
C LEU A 511 -21.55 0.10 -1.31
N MET A 512 -21.59 1.07 -2.22
CA MET A 512 -20.96 2.38 -2.00
C MET A 512 -21.66 3.18 -0.91
N GLN A 513 -22.99 3.12 -0.86
CA GLN A 513 -23.82 3.77 0.18
C GLN A 513 -23.62 3.12 1.56
N ASP A 514 -23.61 1.79 1.63
CA ASP A 514 -23.36 1.01 2.86
C ASP A 514 -21.97 1.34 3.41
N THR A 515 -20.95 1.38 2.55
CA THR A 515 -19.59 1.78 2.94
C THR A 515 -19.57 3.20 3.52
N LYS A 516 -20.22 4.16 2.87
CA LYS A 516 -20.32 5.53 3.38
C LYS A 516 -20.97 5.58 4.77
N SER A 517 -22.08 4.85 4.95
CA SER A 517 -22.78 4.78 6.23
C SER A 517 -21.89 4.18 7.33
N HIS A 518 -21.20 3.08 7.07
CA HIS A 518 -20.26 2.49 8.00
C HIS A 518 -19.11 3.42 8.38
N LEU A 519 -18.59 4.20 7.45
CA LEU A 519 -17.54 5.18 7.75
C LEU A 519 -18.09 6.31 8.65
N LEU A 520 -19.33 6.77 8.42
CA LEU A 520 -19.99 7.75 9.29
C LEU A 520 -20.20 7.18 10.71
N GLU A 521 -20.65 5.93 10.83
CA GLU A 521 -20.80 5.23 12.12
C GLU A 521 -19.48 5.08 12.87
N ARG A 522 -18.37 4.90 12.14
CA ARG A 522 -16.99 4.87 12.68
C ARG A 522 -16.48 6.25 13.10
N GLY A 523 -17.26 7.31 12.89
CA GLY A 523 -16.95 8.67 13.35
C GLY A 523 -16.27 9.57 12.31
N TYR A 524 -16.06 9.12 11.08
CA TYR A 524 -15.62 10.00 9.99
C TYR A 524 -16.73 10.98 9.65
N LYS A 525 -16.39 12.25 9.37
CA LYS A 525 -17.36 13.32 9.15
C LYS A 525 -17.61 13.59 7.67
N HIS A 526 -16.59 13.43 6.86
CA HIS A 526 -16.59 13.80 5.45
C HIS A 526 -16.07 12.63 4.57
N PRO A 527 -16.74 11.45 4.58
CA PRO A 527 -16.36 10.38 3.68
C PRO A 527 -16.66 10.74 2.24
N VAL A 528 -15.66 10.62 1.36
CA VAL A 528 -15.75 10.92 -0.07
C VAL A 528 -15.53 9.66 -0.89
N LEU A 529 -16.46 9.40 -1.81
CA LEU A 529 -16.34 8.31 -2.79
C LEU A 529 -15.47 8.75 -3.97
N LEU A 530 -14.42 8.00 -4.27
CA LEU A 530 -13.73 8.02 -5.54
C LEU A 530 -14.33 6.93 -6.45
N LEU A 531 -15.28 7.31 -7.30
CA LEU A 531 -15.78 6.45 -8.37
C LEU A 531 -14.78 6.49 -9.53
N HIS A 532 -14.06 5.40 -9.75
CA HIS A 532 -12.85 5.38 -10.58
C HIS A 532 -12.97 4.40 -11.75
N PRO A 533 -13.76 4.77 -12.80
CA PRO A 533 -13.87 3.95 -13.99
C PRO A 533 -12.53 3.79 -14.71
N LEU A 534 -12.31 2.59 -15.23
CA LEU A 534 -11.12 2.25 -15.96
C LEU A 534 -11.12 2.92 -17.35
N GLY A 535 -10.09 3.69 -17.66
CA GLY A 535 -10.01 4.51 -18.87
C GLY A 535 -9.05 3.99 -19.94
N GLY A 536 -8.16 3.05 -19.58
CA GLY A 536 -7.28 2.43 -20.54
C GLY A 536 -7.98 1.35 -21.37
N TRP A 537 -7.18 0.56 -22.09
CA TRP A 537 -7.67 -0.51 -22.94
C TRP A 537 -8.53 -1.53 -22.16
N THR A 538 -9.65 -1.94 -22.76
CA THR A 538 -10.51 -3.04 -22.31
C THR A 538 -10.86 -3.93 -23.49
N LYS A 539 -11.29 -5.17 -23.25
CA LYS A 539 -11.69 -6.10 -24.32
C LYS A 539 -12.94 -5.61 -25.04
N GLU A 540 -13.11 -6.04 -26.27
CA GLU A 540 -14.13 -5.52 -27.21
C GLU A 540 -15.59 -5.69 -26.74
N ASP A 541 -15.90 -6.69 -25.91
CA ASP A 541 -17.24 -6.95 -25.39
C ASP A 541 -17.57 -6.15 -24.11
N ASP A 542 -16.61 -5.37 -23.57
CA ASP A 542 -16.88 -4.41 -22.50
C ASP A 542 -17.52 -3.13 -23.07
N VAL A 543 -18.39 -2.48 -22.30
CA VAL A 543 -19.01 -1.22 -22.71
C VAL A 543 -17.93 -0.14 -22.83
N PRO A 544 -17.84 0.58 -23.96
CA PRO A 544 -16.83 1.62 -24.17
C PRO A 544 -16.85 2.72 -23.11
N LEU A 545 -15.69 3.34 -22.84
CA LEU A 545 -15.51 4.34 -21.81
C LEU A 545 -16.51 5.49 -21.92
N GLU A 546 -16.72 6.02 -23.15
CA GLU A 546 -17.68 7.12 -23.40
C GLU A 546 -19.08 6.79 -22.88
N TRP A 547 -19.59 5.60 -23.17
CA TRP A 547 -20.92 5.16 -22.74
C TRP A 547 -20.97 4.88 -21.23
N ARG A 548 -19.88 4.35 -20.66
CA ARG A 548 -19.78 4.20 -19.20
C ARG A 548 -19.82 5.54 -18.48
N MET A 549 -19.10 6.55 -19.01
CA MET A 549 -19.09 7.89 -18.42
C MET A 549 -20.46 8.57 -18.52
N LYS A 550 -21.17 8.45 -19.65
CA LYS A 550 -22.56 8.92 -19.80
C LYS A 550 -23.50 8.24 -18.78
N GLN A 551 -23.32 6.94 -18.58
CA GLN A 551 -24.11 6.17 -17.61
C GLN A 551 -23.81 6.57 -16.15
N HIS A 552 -22.54 6.83 -15.81
CA HIS A 552 -22.18 7.31 -14.47
C HIS A 552 -22.72 8.72 -14.21
N ALA A 553 -22.71 9.60 -15.20
CA ALA A 553 -23.33 10.92 -15.09
C ALA A 553 -24.84 10.79 -14.81
N ALA A 554 -25.55 9.91 -15.51
CA ALA A 554 -26.97 9.64 -15.27
C ALA A 554 -27.25 9.12 -13.85
N VAL A 555 -26.39 8.26 -13.29
CA VAL A 555 -26.48 7.75 -11.91
C VAL A 555 -26.39 8.89 -10.88
N LEU A 556 -25.52 9.87 -11.13
CA LEU A 556 -25.36 11.06 -10.27
C LEU A 556 -26.54 12.02 -10.43
N GLU A 557 -27.02 12.25 -11.66
CA GLU A 557 -28.19 13.11 -11.92
C GLU A 557 -29.48 12.59 -11.25
N GLU A 558 -29.63 11.28 -11.16
CA GLU A 558 -30.77 10.63 -10.47
C GLU A 558 -30.54 10.49 -8.96
N HIS A 559 -29.46 11.08 -8.43
CA HIS A 559 -29.11 11.04 -7.00
C HIS A 559 -29.02 9.61 -6.41
N VAL A 560 -28.76 8.61 -7.24
CA VAL A 560 -28.45 7.24 -6.76
C VAL A 560 -27.14 7.23 -5.95
N LEU A 561 -26.19 8.05 -6.36
CA LEU A 561 -25.01 8.41 -5.57
C LEU A 561 -25.04 9.91 -5.31
N ASP A 562 -24.62 10.33 -4.13
CA ASP A 562 -24.60 11.74 -3.74
C ASP A 562 -23.50 12.51 -4.49
N PRO A 563 -23.86 13.45 -5.38
CA PRO A 563 -22.86 14.19 -6.16
C PRO A 563 -21.92 15.06 -5.31
N LYS A 564 -22.36 15.48 -4.11
CA LYS A 564 -21.56 16.34 -3.22
C LYS A 564 -20.42 15.61 -2.53
N SER A 565 -20.52 14.29 -2.41
CA SER A 565 -19.51 13.45 -1.77
C SER A 565 -18.95 12.38 -2.72
N THR A 566 -19.12 12.56 -4.04
CA THR A 566 -18.62 11.64 -5.07
C THR A 566 -17.75 12.37 -6.07
N ILE A 567 -16.51 11.92 -6.24
CA ILE A 567 -15.64 12.33 -7.34
C ILE A 567 -15.63 11.21 -8.38
N VAL A 568 -15.97 11.54 -9.62
CA VAL A 568 -15.78 10.65 -10.77
C VAL A 568 -14.50 11.03 -11.46
N ALA A 569 -13.54 10.11 -11.52
CA ALA A 569 -12.27 10.31 -12.21
C ALA A 569 -11.89 9.07 -13.01
N ILE A 570 -11.27 9.26 -14.17
CA ILE A 570 -10.86 8.17 -15.05
C ILE A 570 -9.48 7.67 -14.64
N PHE A 571 -9.36 6.36 -14.39
CA PHE A 571 -8.08 5.70 -14.15
C PHE A 571 -7.44 5.31 -15.48
N PRO A 572 -6.28 5.87 -15.87
CA PRO A 572 -5.74 5.71 -17.23
C PRO A 572 -5.12 4.34 -17.52
N SER A 573 -5.01 3.46 -16.53
CA SER A 573 -4.39 2.14 -16.69
C SER A 573 -5.15 1.25 -17.67
N PRO A 574 -4.45 0.54 -18.57
CA PRO A 574 -5.04 -0.57 -19.31
C PRO A 574 -5.53 -1.67 -18.38
N MET A 575 -6.58 -2.38 -18.77
CA MET A 575 -7.06 -3.57 -18.09
C MET A 575 -6.25 -4.78 -18.51
N LEU A 576 -5.64 -5.48 -17.56
CA LEU A 576 -4.78 -6.64 -17.86
C LEU A 576 -5.54 -7.97 -17.79
N TYR A 577 -6.65 -8.03 -17.07
CA TYR A 577 -7.39 -9.27 -16.74
C TYR A 577 -6.49 -10.30 -16.03
N ALA A 578 -5.61 -9.81 -15.16
CA ALA A 578 -4.62 -10.60 -14.44
C ALA A 578 -5.04 -10.95 -12.98
N GLY A 579 -6.33 -10.85 -12.67
CA GLY A 579 -6.92 -11.27 -11.39
C GLY A 579 -6.22 -10.70 -10.16
N PRO A 580 -5.78 -11.57 -9.20
CA PRO A 580 -5.15 -11.14 -7.96
C PRO A 580 -3.87 -10.31 -8.15
N THR A 581 -3.14 -10.51 -9.24
CA THR A 581 -1.94 -9.73 -9.57
C THR A 581 -2.33 -8.29 -9.89
N GLU A 582 -3.33 -8.09 -10.74
CA GLU A 582 -3.75 -6.76 -11.17
C GLU A 582 -4.48 -5.99 -10.06
N VAL A 583 -5.25 -6.66 -9.20
CA VAL A 583 -5.98 -5.98 -8.13
C VAL A 583 -5.06 -5.30 -7.12
N GLN A 584 -3.85 -5.82 -6.91
CA GLN A 584 -2.83 -5.17 -6.10
C GLN A 584 -2.37 -3.84 -6.73
N TRP A 585 -2.13 -3.84 -8.04
CA TRP A 585 -1.84 -2.63 -8.80
C TRP A 585 -2.97 -1.59 -8.68
N HIS A 586 -4.21 -2.05 -8.81
CA HIS A 586 -5.38 -1.19 -8.65
C HIS A 586 -5.46 -0.56 -7.26
N CYS A 587 -5.21 -1.33 -6.19
CA CYS A 587 -5.14 -0.83 -4.82
C CYS A 587 -3.99 0.17 -4.65
N ARG A 588 -2.80 -0.16 -5.16
CA ARG A 588 -1.62 0.70 -5.11
C ARG A 588 -1.88 2.07 -5.74
N ALA A 589 -2.48 2.09 -6.94
CA ALA A 589 -2.78 3.33 -7.63
C ALA A 589 -3.74 4.23 -6.82
N ARG A 590 -4.76 3.64 -6.17
CA ARG A 590 -5.69 4.40 -5.30
C ARG A 590 -5.01 4.92 -4.05
N MET A 591 -4.11 4.14 -3.47
CA MET A 591 -3.27 4.59 -2.37
C MET A 591 -2.42 5.82 -2.76
N ILE A 592 -1.83 5.82 -3.95
CA ILE A 592 -1.05 6.95 -4.47
C ILE A 592 -1.95 8.17 -4.66
N ALA A 593 -3.19 7.99 -5.13
CA ALA A 593 -4.18 9.05 -5.27
C ALA A 593 -4.72 9.59 -3.93
N GLY A 594 -4.43 8.92 -2.80
CA GLY A 594 -4.82 9.37 -1.47
C GLY A 594 -5.99 8.60 -0.86
N ALA A 595 -6.50 7.54 -1.51
CA ALA A 595 -7.53 6.69 -0.90
C ALA A 595 -6.96 5.90 0.28
N ASN A 596 -7.71 5.88 1.38
CA ASN A 596 -7.41 5.10 2.58
C ASN A 596 -8.35 3.90 2.78
N PHE A 597 -9.40 3.80 1.93
CA PHE A 597 -10.31 2.65 1.88
C PHE A 597 -10.50 2.19 0.44
N TYR A 598 -10.59 0.88 0.22
CA TYR A 598 -10.81 0.32 -1.11
C TYR A 598 -11.86 -0.80 -1.05
N ILE A 599 -12.97 -0.61 -1.78
CA ILE A 599 -14.01 -1.62 -1.93
C ILE A 599 -13.57 -2.60 -3.01
N VAL A 600 -13.40 -3.87 -2.65
CA VAL A 600 -12.97 -4.93 -3.55
C VAL A 600 -14.12 -5.88 -3.82
N GLY A 601 -14.58 -5.90 -5.07
CA GLY A 601 -15.64 -6.78 -5.52
C GLY A 601 -15.20 -8.24 -5.66
N ARG A 602 -16.15 -9.09 -6.03
CA ARG A 602 -15.88 -10.45 -6.45
C ARG A 602 -15.15 -10.41 -7.80
N ASP A 603 -13.97 -11.03 -7.89
CA ASP A 603 -13.16 -11.14 -9.10
C ASP A 603 -12.98 -9.80 -9.88
N PRO A 604 -12.40 -8.76 -9.25
CA PRO A 604 -12.43 -7.40 -9.79
C PRO A 604 -11.61 -7.23 -11.08
N ALA A 605 -10.65 -8.11 -11.34
CA ALA A 605 -9.77 -8.09 -12.49
C ALA A 605 -9.74 -9.44 -13.22
N GLY A 606 -10.75 -10.28 -13.04
CA GLY A 606 -10.82 -11.61 -13.64
C GLY A 606 -11.57 -11.65 -14.97
N MET A 607 -11.47 -12.79 -15.59
CA MET A 607 -12.22 -13.18 -16.78
C MET A 607 -12.40 -14.70 -16.82
N PRO A 608 -13.40 -15.21 -17.58
CA PRO A 608 -13.48 -16.65 -17.82
C PRO A 608 -12.24 -17.16 -18.55
N HIS A 609 -11.78 -18.35 -18.17
CA HIS A 609 -10.68 -19.03 -18.89
C HIS A 609 -11.05 -19.16 -20.38
N PRO A 610 -10.19 -18.73 -21.29
CA PRO A 610 -10.55 -18.62 -22.72
C PRO A 610 -11.04 -19.93 -23.34
N GLU A 611 -10.54 -21.07 -22.89
CA GLU A 611 -10.88 -22.41 -23.43
C GLU A 611 -11.96 -23.10 -22.62
N THR A 612 -11.78 -23.21 -21.29
CA THR A 612 -12.69 -23.99 -20.45
C THR A 612 -13.96 -23.25 -20.05
N LYS A 613 -14.00 -21.93 -20.26
CA LYS A 613 -15.10 -20.99 -19.87
C LYS A 613 -15.39 -20.97 -18.37
N LYS A 614 -14.62 -21.67 -17.54
CA LYS A 614 -14.67 -21.55 -16.07
C LYS A 614 -13.92 -20.29 -15.63
N ASP A 615 -14.10 -19.88 -14.38
CA ASP A 615 -13.34 -18.77 -13.83
C ASP A 615 -11.83 -19.04 -13.97
N LEU A 616 -11.07 -18.08 -14.51
CA LEU A 616 -9.61 -18.20 -14.66
C LEU A 616 -8.92 -18.11 -13.30
N TYR A 617 -9.46 -17.27 -12.43
CA TYR A 617 -8.98 -17.09 -11.05
C TYR A 617 -10.12 -17.39 -10.08
N GLU A 618 -9.77 -17.88 -8.88
CA GLU A 618 -10.77 -18.06 -7.83
C GLU A 618 -11.34 -16.68 -7.41
N PRO A 619 -12.66 -16.48 -7.44
CA PRO A 619 -13.28 -15.15 -7.32
C PRO A 619 -12.99 -14.37 -6.04
N THR A 620 -12.63 -15.05 -4.94
CA THR A 620 -12.32 -14.40 -3.64
C THR A 620 -10.84 -14.11 -3.45
N GLN A 621 -9.97 -14.62 -4.33
CA GLN A 621 -8.51 -14.47 -4.18
C GLN A 621 -8.06 -13.01 -4.18
N GLY A 622 -8.69 -12.15 -4.98
CA GLY A 622 -8.32 -10.74 -5.04
C GLY A 622 -8.36 -10.05 -3.66
N GLY A 623 -9.45 -10.23 -2.92
CA GLY A 623 -9.58 -9.70 -1.56
C GLY A 623 -8.60 -10.34 -0.57
N LYS A 624 -8.44 -11.67 -0.62
CA LYS A 624 -7.50 -12.41 0.25
C LYS A 624 -6.05 -11.96 0.02
N VAL A 625 -5.64 -11.79 -1.25
CA VAL A 625 -4.28 -11.33 -1.58
C VAL A 625 -4.04 -9.92 -1.07
N LEU A 626 -5.00 -9.01 -1.22
CA LEU A 626 -4.87 -7.64 -0.73
C LEU A 626 -4.69 -7.55 0.79
N SER A 627 -5.36 -8.42 1.57
CA SER A 627 -5.24 -8.43 3.03
C SER A 627 -3.83 -8.80 3.53
N MET A 628 -3.01 -9.44 2.68
CA MET A 628 -1.64 -9.85 3.02
C MET A 628 -0.56 -9.24 2.12
N ALA A 629 -0.95 -8.38 1.17
CA ALA A 629 -0.03 -7.80 0.19
C ALA A 629 0.94 -6.81 0.87
N PRO A 630 2.26 -7.00 0.73
CA PRO A 630 3.23 -6.09 1.31
C PRO A 630 3.14 -4.70 0.69
N GLY A 631 3.35 -3.65 1.49
CA GLY A 631 3.37 -2.26 1.02
C GLY A 631 2.00 -1.63 0.72
N LEU A 632 0.88 -2.29 1.07
CA LEU A 632 -0.49 -1.78 0.91
C LEU A 632 -1.22 -1.56 2.24
N ALA A 633 -0.56 -1.71 3.37
CA ALA A 633 -1.16 -1.63 4.71
C ALA A 633 -1.82 -0.28 5.06
N SER A 634 -1.55 0.78 4.30
CA SER A 634 -2.21 2.09 4.49
C SER A 634 -3.60 2.19 3.86
N VAL A 635 -4.04 1.16 3.15
CA VAL A 635 -5.37 1.09 2.55
C VAL A 635 -6.16 -0.04 3.21
N GLU A 636 -7.23 0.30 3.88
CA GLU A 636 -8.15 -0.68 4.44
C GLU A 636 -9.02 -1.28 3.34
N ILE A 637 -9.07 -2.59 3.28
CA ILE A 637 -9.87 -3.31 2.29
C ILE A 637 -11.27 -3.52 2.85
N ILE A 638 -12.26 -2.92 2.22
CA ILE A 638 -13.67 -3.10 2.57
C ILE A 638 -14.16 -4.39 1.89
N PRO A 639 -14.59 -5.39 2.66
CA PRO A 639 -15.03 -6.67 2.10
C PRO A 639 -16.34 -6.51 1.31
N PHE A 640 -16.39 -7.20 0.18
CA PHE A 640 -17.57 -7.23 -0.68
C PHE A 640 -18.71 -8.02 0.00
N ARG A 641 -19.88 -7.37 0.13
CA ARG A 641 -21.15 -8.04 0.47
C ARG A 641 -21.92 -8.30 -0.81
N VAL A 642 -22.40 -9.53 -0.97
CA VAL A 642 -23.17 -9.90 -2.17
C VAL A 642 -24.51 -9.14 -2.16
N ALA A 643 -24.75 -8.32 -3.18
CA ALA A 643 -26.06 -7.72 -3.43
C ALA A 643 -26.75 -8.50 -4.55
N ALA A 644 -28.04 -8.82 -4.35
CA ALA A 644 -28.85 -9.50 -5.34
C ALA A 644 -30.24 -8.82 -5.42
N TYR A 645 -30.94 -9.06 -6.52
CA TYR A 645 -32.27 -8.52 -6.72
C TYR A 645 -33.30 -9.32 -5.90
N ASN A 646 -33.97 -8.67 -4.95
CA ASN A 646 -35.08 -9.29 -4.23
C ASN A 646 -36.39 -9.08 -5.00
N LYS A 647 -37.05 -10.19 -5.38
CA LYS A 647 -38.30 -10.19 -6.16
C LYS A 647 -39.52 -9.67 -5.38
N VAL A 648 -39.51 -9.81 -4.06
CA VAL A 648 -40.57 -9.36 -3.19
C VAL A 648 -40.51 -7.87 -2.95
N GLU A 649 -39.30 -7.40 -2.58
CA GLU A 649 -39.03 -5.99 -2.30
C GLU A 649 -38.86 -5.15 -3.57
N LYS A 650 -38.69 -5.80 -4.73
CA LYS A 650 -38.41 -5.16 -6.04
C LYS A 650 -37.22 -4.21 -5.99
N ALA A 651 -36.16 -4.59 -5.30
CA ALA A 651 -34.97 -3.79 -5.07
C ALA A 651 -33.69 -4.63 -5.04
N MET A 652 -32.56 -3.97 -5.25
CA MET A 652 -31.24 -4.55 -4.97
C MET A 652 -30.99 -4.43 -3.47
N ILE A 653 -30.87 -5.56 -2.77
CA ILE A 653 -30.54 -5.61 -1.34
C ILE A 653 -29.40 -6.60 -1.10
N PHE A 654 -28.83 -6.60 0.11
CA PHE A 654 -27.82 -7.59 0.46
C PHE A 654 -28.45 -8.98 0.52
N TYR A 655 -27.75 -9.93 -0.11
CA TYR A 655 -28.24 -11.32 -0.18
C TYR A 655 -28.29 -11.96 1.21
N ASP A 656 -29.44 -12.54 1.50
CA ASP A 656 -29.73 -13.32 2.69
C ASP A 656 -29.90 -14.80 2.30
N PRO A 657 -29.02 -15.70 2.74
CA PRO A 657 -29.12 -17.13 2.46
C PRO A 657 -30.41 -17.78 2.95
N GLU A 658 -30.99 -17.28 4.05
CA GLU A 658 -32.21 -17.83 4.62
C GLU A 658 -33.44 -17.52 3.74
N ARG A 659 -33.39 -16.44 2.98
CA ARG A 659 -34.42 -15.99 2.05
C ARG A 659 -34.07 -16.27 0.58
N HIS A 660 -33.22 -17.25 0.29
CA HIS A 660 -32.68 -17.53 -1.06
C HIS A 660 -33.75 -17.52 -2.17
N ASN A 661 -34.90 -18.08 -1.94
CA ASN A 661 -36.00 -18.18 -2.94
C ASN A 661 -36.57 -16.83 -3.39
N GLU A 662 -36.36 -15.77 -2.64
CA GLU A 662 -36.78 -14.42 -2.99
C GLU A 662 -35.83 -13.69 -3.90
N PHE A 663 -34.59 -14.19 -4.03
CA PHE A 663 -33.52 -13.52 -4.76
C PHE A 663 -33.38 -14.02 -6.20
N ASP A 664 -33.00 -13.08 -7.08
CA ASP A 664 -32.62 -13.34 -8.48
C ASP A 664 -31.24 -12.72 -8.73
N PHE A 665 -30.30 -13.55 -9.22
CA PHE A 665 -28.95 -13.12 -9.56
C PHE A 665 -28.88 -12.72 -11.03
N ILE A 666 -29.06 -11.43 -11.30
CA ILE A 666 -29.01 -10.90 -12.67
C ILE A 666 -27.58 -10.82 -13.15
N SER A 667 -27.20 -11.74 -14.03
CA SER A 667 -25.87 -11.76 -14.63
C SER A 667 -25.65 -10.61 -15.62
N GLY A 668 -24.39 -10.20 -15.82
CA GLY A 668 -24.04 -9.21 -16.84
C GLY A 668 -24.47 -9.64 -18.25
N THR A 669 -24.51 -10.95 -18.55
CA THR A 669 -25.00 -11.49 -19.81
C THR A 669 -26.49 -11.27 -19.96
N ARG A 670 -27.30 -11.53 -18.92
CA ARG A 670 -28.74 -11.27 -18.92
C ARG A 670 -29.04 -9.78 -19.06
N MET A 671 -28.31 -8.93 -18.36
CA MET A 671 -28.42 -7.48 -18.47
C MET A 671 -28.14 -7.00 -19.90
N ARG A 672 -27.05 -7.49 -20.52
CA ARG A 672 -26.73 -7.16 -21.91
C ARG A 672 -27.81 -7.62 -22.88
N LYS A 673 -28.42 -8.79 -22.65
CA LYS A 673 -29.49 -9.30 -23.47
C LYS A 673 -30.72 -8.37 -23.40
N LEU A 674 -31.21 -8.04 -22.20
CA LEU A 674 -32.35 -7.11 -22.00
C LEU A 674 -32.09 -5.76 -22.69
N ALA A 675 -30.87 -5.21 -22.53
CA ALA A 675 -30.53 -3.93 -23.13
C ALA A 675 -30.51 -3.96 -24.67
N ARG A 676 -30.08 -5.06 -25.30
CA ARG A 676 -30.15 -5.27 -26.76
C ARG A 676 -31.56 -5.39 -27.24
N GLU A 677 -32.40 -6.15 -26.56
CA GLU A 677 -33.79 -6.38 -26.90
C GLU A 677 -34.67 -5.13 -26.60
N GLY A 678 -34.10 -4.12 -25.98
CA GLY A 678 -34.81 -2.90 -25.59
C GLY A 678 -35.84 -3.10 -24.48
N GLU A 679 -35.74 -4.24 -23.77
CA GLU A 679 -36.58 -4.57 -22.63
C GLU A 679 -36.10 -3.82 -21.38
N ASN A 680 -37.01 -3.52 -20.47
CA ASN A 680 -36.66 -2.93 -19.19
C ASN A 680 -36.14 -4.01 -18.21
N PRO A 681 -35.17 -3.69 -17.36
CA PRO A 681 -34.77 -4.56 -16.27
C PRO A 681 -35.89 -4.59 -15.22
N PRO A 682 -35.86 -5.52 -14.27
CA PRO A 682 -36.77 -5.46 -13.13
C PRO A 682 -36.68 -4.09 -12.42
N ASP A 683 -37.83 -3.61 -11.92
CA ASP A 683 -37.93 -2.36 -11.18
C ASP A 683 -36.94 -2.34 -10.01
N GLY A 684 -36.17 -1.24 -9.84
CA GLY A 684 -35.19 -1.12 -8.77
C GLY A 684 -33.83 -1.80 -9.03
N PHE A 685 -33.61 -2.41 -10.21
CA PHE A 685 -32.32 -2.98 -10.57
C PHE A 685 -31.29 -1.92 -10.99
N MET A 686 -31.70 -0.95 -11.80
CA MET A 686 -30.85 0.15 -12.29
C MET A 686 -31.67 1.42 -12.42
N ALA A 687 -31.03 2.56 -12.20
CA ALA A 687 -31.64 3.89 -12.39
C ALA A 687 -32.15 4.05 -13.84
N PRO A 688 -33.36 4.58 -14.07
CA PRO A 688 -34.02 4.64 -15.38
C PRO A 688 -33.20 5.37 -16.46
N LYS A 689 -32.62 6.54 -16.14
CA LYS A 689 -31.76 7.27 -17.10
C LYS A 689 -30.48 6.49 -17.41
N ALA A 690 -29.88 5.89 -16.39
CA ALA A 690 -28.69 5.07 -16.56
C ALA A 690 -28.96 3.83 -17.44
N TRP A 691 -30.14 3.22 -17.29
CA TRP A 691 -30.58 2.12 -18.17
C TRP A 691 -30.81 2.59 -19.62
N LYS A 692 -31.42 3.75 -19.78
CA LYS A 692 -31.64 4.34 -21.11
C LYS A 692 -30.34 4.53 -21.87
N VAL A 693 -29.31 5.06 -21.21
CA VAL A 693 -27.97 5.19 -21.83
C VAL A 693 -27.44 3.84 -22.33
N LEU A 694 -27.61 2.79 -21.52
CA LEU A 694 -27.14 1.46 -21.91
C LEU A 694 -27.92 0.88 -23.09
N THR A 695 -29.23 1.05 -23.15
CA THR A 695 -30.06 0.61 -24.30
C THR A 695 -29.76 1.41 -25.56
N GLU A 696 -29.48 2.71 -25.45
CA GLU A 696 -29.04 3.54 -26.57
C GLU A 696 -27.71 3.06 -27.15
N TYR A 697 -26.76 2.69 -26.30
CA TYR A 697 -25.51 2.07 -26.73
C TYR A 697 -25.75 0.82 -27.58
N TYR A 698 -26.52 -0.15 -27.08
CA TYR A 698 -26.75 -1.39 -27.81
C TYR A 698 -27.53 -1.17 -29.11
N LYS A 699 -28.51 -0.24 -29.14
CA LYS A 699 -29.22 0.17 -30.34
C LYS A 699 -28.29 0.84 -31.39
N SER A 700 -27.27 1.59 -30.91
CA SER A 700 -26.27 2.19 -31.82
C SER A 700 -25.44 1.13 -32.56
N LEU A 701 -25.10 0.04 -31.85
CA LEU A 701 -24.39 -1.10 -32.49
C LEU A 701 -25.20 -1.74 -33.58
N GLU A 702 -26.50 -1.95 -33.38
CA GLU A 702 -27.39 -2.54 -34.41
C GLU A 702 -27.55 -1.64 -35.65
N LYS A 703 -27.66 -0.32 -35.45
CA LYS A 703 -27.72 0.64 -36.56
C LYS A 703 -26.45 0.62 -37.39
N ASN A 704 -25.27 0.59 -36.73
CA ASN A 704 -23.98 0.51 -37.42
C ASN A 704 -23.84 -0.79 -38.22
N ILE A 705 -24.27 -1.92 -37.66
CA ILE A 705 -24.27 -3.21 -38.37
C ILE A 705 -25.21 -3.16 -39.60
N ASN A 706 -26.41 -2.59 -39.47
CA ASN A 706 -27.35 -2.48 -40.58
C ASN A 706 -26.92 -1.47 -41.64
N SER A 707 -26.13 -0.47 -41.31
CA SER A 707 -25.54 0.46 -42.30
C SER A 707 -24.40 -0.15 -43.10
N ILE A 708 -23.65 -1.07 -42.50
CA ILE A 708 -22.53 -1.78 -43.14
C ILE A 708 -23.04 -2.95 -44.02
N PHE A 709 -24.15 -3.60 -43.59
CA PHE A 709 -24.77 -4.73 -44.32
C PHE A 709 -26.25 -4.47 -44.56
N PRO A 710 -26.63 -3.75 -45.65
CA PRO A 710 -28.03 -3.59 -46.01
C PRO A 710 -28.67 -4.94 -46.31
N GLN A 711 -29.89 -5.12 -45.78
CA GLN A 711 -30.70 -6.36 -45.83
C GLN A 711 -30.68 -7.09 -47.16
N LYS A 712 -29.89 -8.16 -47.27
CA LYS A 712 -30.05 -9.15 -48.35
C LYS A 712 -29.81 -10.62 -47.96
N TYR A 713 -29.54 -10.93 -46.71
CA TYR A 713 -29.29 -12.31 -46.24
C TYR A 713 -30.14 -12.67 -45.02
N GLY A 714 -31.26 -13.39 -45.25
CA GLY A 714 -32.09 -13.97 -44.21
C GLY A 714 -31.42 -15.17 -43.52
N HIS A 715 -31.73 -15.37 -42.24
CA HIS A 715 -31.48 -16.55 -41.37
C HIS A 715 -30.06 -17.14 -41.18
N ARG A 716 -29.00 -16.69 -41.85
CA ARG A 716 -27.59 -17.06 -41.55
C ARG A 716 -26.80 -15.98 -40.82
N LYS A 717 -27.51 -15.00 -40.26
CA LYS A 717 -26.90 -13.79 -39.67
C LYS A 717 -26.09 -14.01 -38.41
N THR A 718 -26.36 -15.04 -37.64
CA THR A 718 -25.81 -15.19 -36.30
C THR A 718 -24.45 -15.91 -36.24
N GLU A 719 -24.16 -16.78 -37.18
CA GLU A 719 -22.89 -17.53 -37.23
C GLU A 719 -21.81 -16.79 -38.03
N LEU A 720 -22.18 -16.08 -39.09
CA LEU A 720 -21.25 -15.24 -39.84
C LEU A 720 -20.83 -13.97 -39.09
N LEU A 721 -21.70 -13.43 -38.22
CA LEU A 721 -21.41 -12.27 -37.36
C LEU A 721 -20.33 -12.53 -36.31
N GLN A 722 -20.15 -13.76 -35.84
CA GLN A 722 -19.09 -14.10 -34.91
C GLN A 722 -17.72 -14.27 -35.56
N SER A 723 -17.63 -14.61 -36.82
CA SER A 723 -16.39 -14.79 -37.55
C SER A 723 -15.90 -13.54 -38.31
N GLU A 724 -16.81 -12.66 -38.75
CA GLU A 724 -16.43 -11.46 -39.52
C GLU A 724 -16.26 -10.20 -38.68
N LEU A 725 -16.86 -10.10 -37.47
CA LEU A 725 -16.56 -9.04 -36.52
C LEU A 725 -15.11 -9.10 -35.99
N GLN A 726 -14.44 -10.24 -36.08
CA GLN A 726 -13.00 -10.36 -35.82
C GLN A 726 -12.11 -9.73 -36.89
N VAL A 727 -12.64 -9.48 -38.12
CA VAL A 727 -11.84 -8.98 -39.23
C VAL A 727 -12.12 -7.49 -39.55
N ALA A 728 -13.28 -6.95 -39.19
CA ALA A 728 -13.70 -5.61 -39.61
C ALA A 728 -13.25 -4.45 -38.71
N PHE A 729 -12.69 -4.71 -37.53
CA PHE A 729 -12.22 -3.66 -36.62
C PHE A 729 -10.72 -3.77 -36.27
N CYS A 730 -9.89 -4.01 -37.30
CA CYS A 730 -8.46 -3.80 -37.19
C CYS A 730 -8.14 -2.38 -37.69
N PRO A 731 -7.66 -1.46 -36.82
CA PRO A 731 -7.28 -0.13 -37.29
C PRO A 731 -5.85 -0.15 -37.83
N GLN A 732 -5.62 -0.86 -38.91
CA GLN A 732 -4.40 -0.71 -39.73
C GLN A 732 -4.78 -0.53 -41.18
N GLY A 733 -4.26 0.56 -41.75
CA GLY A 733 -4.55 1.14 -43.03
C GLY A 733 -4.64 0.18 -44.20
N LEU A 734 -5.61 0.47 -45.05
CA LEU A 734 -5.80 -0.06 -46.37
C LEU A 734 -4.53 0.07 -47.22
N VAL A 735 -3.81 -1.03 -47.41
CA VAL A 735 -2.91 -1.18 -48.56
C VAL A 735 -3.71 -1.85 -49.69
N LYS A 736 -4.04 -1.05 -50.70
CA LYS A 736 -4.59 -1.55 -51.99
C LYS A 736 -3.61 -2.55 -52.60
N LYS A 737 -4.00 -3.81 -52.74
CA LYS A 737 -3.40 -4.72 -53.72
C LYS A 737 -4.38 -4.98 -54.85
N ASN A 738 -3.94 -4.61 -56.05
CA ASN A 738 -4.61 -4.95 -57.31
C ASN A 738 -4.56 -6.47 -57.56
N PRO A 739 -5.57 -7.05 -58.21
CA PRO A 739 -5.56 -8.46 -58.57
C PRO A 739 -4.85 -8.68 -59.92
N THR A 740 -3.85 -9.57 -59.95
CA THR A 740 -3.42 -10.21 -61.18
C THR A 740 -3.59 -11.73 -61.06
N HIS A 741 -4.19 -12.27 -62.10
CA HIS A 741 -4.46 -13.68 -62.36
C HIS A 741 -3.22 -14.57 -62.32
N SER A 742 -3.34 -15.82 -61.86
CA SER A 742 -3.16 -17.00 -62.72
C SER A 742 -3.23 -18.31 -61.92
N HIS A 743 -3.74 -19.27 -62.56
CA HIS A 743 -4.12 -20.66 -62.36
C HIS A 743 -3.03 -21.64 -61.87
N GLU A 744 -3.57 -22.79 -61.40
CA GLU A 744 -2.98 -24.16 -61.35
C GLU A 744 -2.21 -24.47 -60.06
N GLY A 745 -2.49 -25.55 -59.35
CA GLY A 745 -2.77 -26.91 -59.52
C GLY A 745 -2.61 -27.64 -58.15
N LEU A 746 -3.54 -28.51 -57.86
CA LEU A 746 -3.48 -29.59 -56.86
C LEU A 746 -2.52 -30.72 -57.38
N PRO A 747 -2.11 -31.78 -56.59
CA PRO A 747 -2.32 -32.12 -55.18
C PRO A 747 -1.02 -32.68 -54.49
N LEU A 748 -0.97 -32.66 -53.21
CA LEU A 748 -0.80 -33.84 -52.31
C LEU A 748 -0.71 -33.34 -50.86
#